data_42687ecada1a2261ef39836520d821f4
#
_entry.id   42687ecada1a2261ef39836520d821f4
#
_cell.length_a   1.000
_cell.length_b   1.000
_cell.length_c   1.000
_cell.angle_alpha   90.00
_cell.angle_beta   90.00
_cell.angle_gamma   90.00
#
_symmetry.space_group_name_H-M   'P 1'
#
loop_
_entity.id
_entity.type
_entity.pdbx_description
1 polymer ?
#
loop_
_entity_poly.entity_id
_entity_poly.type
_entity_poly.pdbx_seq_one_letter_code
_entity_poly.pdbx_strand_id
1 'polypeptide(L)'
;MCARLLCVVILWMLWPALALAQPGPAAAPLAPPPGAPPVPGLLRIESARRALELGFPALAAELYQALAEDVAPPPADRNGLYLEWATALLDDGRPAEAGAVLARYVGAPTPALRLRQALVAAATGDRQPAEALVEGLTPDALMPADRSWWHYLRGVLATAAGDFTAAGAAYEQALAAAVDDLARARFLLARLSSVLKGTGELSDANLATLRQNVEQNRGRSTGYRFAELYAAALYARGQSDAAVRFLQEQLQALPAQERAVSDTFRLALGLIAGAQNGVGRLALTSLLGDAVDRDKQRIALQLLARTSQEGASRAAFLDTLNGLIRRPQPHPIFEDLLLFRAFFALGDRRYGDADADANLLLEQYPGSPLRAPALGVLMSSAWERGQYRRAADFAARAQADARDPETKAVLGVVVAEAYFRATDYRSAADAYAASLSAVPAGVAPDDLMFQWVFAEIAAGRLEEAAGLVDRLAADARFGLINRWQAEWNLARALQATGRDGVNRAYLRVNRLLADGDGSRLPLQLFVRMAWLQARLAYEQGEPARALDLARMVRGTFGQLEDPFRADVASSLALLEAQANYGLSRPDEALSVLQRLRVDYPQADAAVFSYVIEAEAYVAQGRLVDAQRVFVKLADDFPQNRFAAYGLLQAALTVRKLGQDSNRREAYNILERLVQNYPQSDLIFTARFTQGDLLRELNQFASALQTYETLVVDFPRHADVRAAELAVADCHAALATADATRLERAIAGYERLQFLPNAPLDLRLEAGFKHGYALVRSGKAARARQVWWPLVEPLISEDGSRGALGARGRYWLARTLLELGLLHEQQGQLEQAREMMTLILRLGLPRAEEARSALVRLGGVPPP
;
A
#
# COMPACT_ATOMS: atom_id res chain seq x y z
N MET A 1 10.03 4.49 -8.44
CA MET A 1 10.36 4.80 -7.04
C MET A 1 9.92 3.71 -6.07
N CYS A 2 8.67 3.31 -6.06
CA CYS A 2 8.13 2.33 -5.09
C CYS A 2 8.74 0.92 -5.09
N ALA A 3 9.10 0.36 -6.26
CA ALA A 3 9.73 -0.97 -6.28
C ALA A 3 11.09 -1.00 -5.56
N ARG A 4 11.83 0.10 -5.58
CA ARG A 4 13.09 0.25 -4.82
C ARG A 4 12.85 0.48 -3.32
N LEU A 5 11.80 1.21 -2.95
CA LEU A 5 11.41 1.42 -1.55
C LEU A 5 10.90 0.11 -0.92
N LEU A 6 10.12 -0.69 -1.65
CA LEU A 6 9.61 -1.97 -1.15
C LEU A 6 10.75 -2.98 -0.91
N CYS A 7 11.74 -3.06 -1.81
CA CYS A 7 12.94 -3.89 -1.63
C CYS A 7 13.80 -3.40 -0.45
N VAL A 8 13.88 -2.08 -0.23
CA VAL A 8 14.60 -1.49 0.90
C VAL A 8 13.87 -1.77 2.22
N VAL A 9 12.54 -1.68 2.25
CA VAL A 9 11.74 -2.00 3.45
C VAL A 9 11.90 -3.46 3.86
N ILE A 10 11.91 -4.40 2.91
CA ILE A 10 12.11 -5.82 3.21
C ILE A 10 13.54 -6.10 3.70
N LEU A 11 14.54 -5.47 3.10
CA LEU A 11 15.94 -5.60 3.52
C LEU A 11 16.22 -4.89 4.86
N TRP A 12 15.59 -3.76 5.13
CA TRP A 12 15.73 -3.01 6.38
C TRP A 12 14.99 -3.66 7.56
N MET A 13 13.86 -4.32 7.32
CA MET A 13 13.16 -5.08 8.37
C MET A 13 13.94 -6.31 8.84
N LEU A 14 14.91 -6.81 8.06
CA LEU A 14 15.80 -7.91 8.44
C LEU A 14 17.03 -7.47 9.24
N TRP A 15 17.42 -6.18 9.17
CA TRP A 15 18.67 -5.69 9.78
C TRP A 15 18.56 -5.28 11.26
N PRO A 16 17.46 -4.72 11.82
CA PRO A 16 17.39 -4.31 13.22
C PRO A 16 17.19 -5.45 14.21
N ALA A 17 16.88 -6.68 13.77
CA ALA A 17 16.78 -7.85 14.65
C ALA A 17 18.14 -8.29 15.26
N LEU A 18 19.23 -7.62 14.89
CA LEU A 18 20.57 -7.81 15.46
C LEU A 18 20.88 -6.87 16.64
N ALA A 19 20.03 -5.93 16.97
CA ALA A 19 20.16 -5.09 18.16
C ALA A 19 19.50 -5.80 19.36
N LEU A 20 20.30 -6.58 20.08
CA LEU A 20 20.12 -6.95 21.50
C LEU A 20 18.65 -7.17 21.93
N ALA A 21 18.12 -8.36 21.70
CA ALA A 21 16.99 -8.86 22.48
C ALA A 21 17.46 -8.95 23.95
N GLN A 22 16.82 -8.17 24.82
CA GLN A 22 16.98 -8.38 26.27
C GLN A 22 16.50 -9.81 26.58
N PRO A 23 17.21 -10.56 27.45
CA PRO A 23 16.82 -11.93 27.79
C PRO A 23 15.42 -11.89 28.43
N GLY A 24 14.51 -12.68 27.87
CA GLY A 24 13.22 -12.98 28.50
C GLY A 24 13.42 -13.74 29.80
N PRO A 25 12.43 -13.75 30.69
CA PRO A 25 12.56 -14.38 31.99
C PRO A 25 12.91 -15.86 31.83
N ALA A 26 13.95 -16.27 32.52
CA ALA A 26 14.45 -17.65 32.58
C ALA A 26 13.33 -18.63 32.98
N ALA A 27 13.30 -19.76 32.28
CA ALA A 27 12.43 -20.88 32.66
C ALA A 27 12.75 -21.38 34.06
N ALA A 28 11.73 -21.65 34.86
CA ALA A 28 11.87 -22.17 36.20
C ALA A 28 12.69 -23.48 36.24
N PRO A 29 13.58 -23.62 37.20
CA PRO A 29 14.41 -24.82 37.31
C PRO A 29 13.55 -26.04 37.68
N LEU A 30 13.88 -27.17 37.07
CA LEU A 30 13.33 -28.49 37.41
C LEU A 30 13.65 -28.85 38.88
N ALA A 31 12.64 -29.27 39.58
CA ALA A 31 12.79 -29.72 40.98
C ALA A 31 13.74 -30.95 41.12
N PRO A 32 14.60 -31.00 42.12
CA PRO A 32 15.50 -32.12 42.34
C PRO A 32 14.73 -33.36 42.85
N PRO A 33 15.28 -34.59 42.65
CA PRO A 33 14.64 -35.82 43.10
C PRO A 33 14.66 -35.92 44.64
N PRO A 34 13.63 -36.47 45.26
CA PRO A 34 13.58 -36.60 46.73
C PRO A 34 14.43 -37.74 47.25
N GLY A 35 15.25 -37.44 48.26
CA GLY A 35 15.78 -38.46 49.16
C GLY A 35 17.30 -38.61 49.35
N ALA A 36 18.02 -37.54 49.69
CA ALA A 36 19.33 -37.65 50.31
C ALA A 36 19.28 -37.11 51.78
N PRO A 37 19.95 -37.76 52.81
CA PRO A 37 19.91 -37.31 54.19
C PRO A 37 20.64 -35.95 54.32
N PRO A 38 20.24 -35.09 55.28
CA PRO A 38 20.80 -33.75 55.42
C PRO A 38 22.24 -33.85 56.03
N VAL A 39 23.17 -33.26 55.26
CA VAL A 39 24.57 -33.07 55.76
C VAL A 39 24.67 -31.77 56.53
N PRO A 40 25.40 -31.69 57.67
CA PRO A 40 25.51 -30.45 58.45
C PRO A 40 26.03 -29.25 57.63
N GLY A 41 25.50 -28.01 57.91
CA GLY A 41 25.69 -26.80 57.05
C GLY A 41 27.18 -26.44 56.75
N LEU A 42 28.16 -26.68 57.70
CA LEU A 42 29.57 -26.40 57.43
C LEU A 42 30.17 -27.29 56.35
N LEU A 43 29.82 -28.58 56.29
CA LEU A 43 30.30 -29.53 55.29
C LEU A 43 29.76 -29.20 53.88
N ARG A 44 28.61 -28.54 53.84
CA ARG A 44 28.00 -28.12 52.58
C ARG A 44 28.67 -26.88 52.00
N ILE A 45 29.11 -25.89 52.83
CA ILE A 45 29.86 -24.71 52.35
C ILE A 45 31.19 -25.12 51.75
N GLU A 46 31.92 -26.02 52.46
CA GLU A 46 33.17 -26.55 51.98
C GLU A 46 33.02 -27.38 50.68
N SER A 47 31.91 -28.10 50.56
CA SER A 47 31.56 -28.80 49.31
C SER A 47 31.31 -27.85 48.15
N ALA A 48 30.62 -26.73 48.37
CA ALA A 48 30.38 -25.70 47.37
C ALA A 48 31.69 -25.00 46.96
N ARG A 49 32.56 -24.65 47.92
CA ARG A 49 33.89 -24.10 47.67
C ARG A 49 34.76 -25.08 46.88
N ARG A 50 34.73 -26.35 47.26
CA ARG A 50 35.49 -27.41 46.59
C ARG A 50 35.03 -27.66 45.16
N ALA A 51 33.69 -27.59 44.92
CA ALA A 51 33.13 -27.65 43.57
C ALA A 51 33.64 -26.48 42.71
N LEU A 52 33.69 -25.27 43.26
CA LEU A 52 34.22 -24.11 42.57
C LEU A 52 35.71 -24.23 42.24
N GLU A 53 36.55 -24.65 43.26
CA GLU A 53 37.97 -24.88 43.05
C GLU A 53 38.29 -25.95 42.00
N LEU A 54 37.46 -26.98 41.92
CA LEU A 54 37.58 -28.04 40.92
C LEU A 54 37.11 -27.63 39.52
N GLY A 55 36.57 -26.43 39.35
CA GLY A 55 36.11 -25.89 38.07
C GLY A 55 34.69 -26.30 37.68
N PHE A 56 33.80 -26.56 38.65
CA PHE A 56 32.38 -26.84 38.44
C PHE A 56 31.49 -25.72 39.00
N PRO A 57 31.52 -24.52 38.43
CA PRO A 57 30.83 -23.35 38.96
C PRO A 57 29.30 -23.54 39.02
N ALA A 58 28.72 -24.25 38.04
CA ALA A 58 27.28 -24.54 38.05
C ALA A 58 26.88 -25.37 39.26
N LEU A 59 27.63 -26.45 39.57
CA LEU A 59 27.38 -27.25 40.77
C LEU A 59 27.60 -26.44 42.05
N ALA A 60 28.63 -25.60 42.09
CA ALA A 60 28.90 -24.72 43.21
C ALA A 60 27.71 -23.76 43.46
N ALA A 61 27.18 -23.15 42.40
CA ALA A 61 26.04 -22.25 42.46
C ALA A 61 24.78 -22.95 42.98
N GLU A 62 24.49 -24.17 42.54
CA GLU A 62 23.37 -24.99 43.06
C GLU A 62 23.55 -25.34 44.56
N LEU A 63 24.78 -25.71 44.95
CA LEU A 63 25.06 -25.97 46.36
C LEU A 63 24.93 -24.73 47.26
N TYR A 64 25.38 -23.56 46.78
CA TYR A 64 25.17 -22.28 47.46
C TYR A 64 23.69 -21.89 47.53
N GLN A 65 22.93 -22.12 46.45
CA GLN A 65 21.49 -21.88 46.46
C GLN A 65 20.79 -22.74 47.52
N ALA A 66 21.06 -24.04 47.52
CA ALA A 66 20.48 -24.94 48.51
C ALA A 66 20.83 -24.54 49.96
N LEU A 67 22.05 -24.06 50.18
CA LEU A 67 22.49 -23.53 51.49
C LEU A 67 21.76 -22.23 51.87
N ALA A 68 21.44 -21.37 50.90
CA ALA A 68 20.74 -20.13 51.17
C ALA A 68 19.24 -20.33 51.48
N GLU A 69 18.68 -21.45 51.02
CA GLU A 69 17.27 -21.81 51.19
C GLU A 69 17.00 -22.64 52.46
N ASP A 70 17.97 -23.41 52.96
CA ASP A 70 17.72 -24.51 53.90
C ASP A 70 17.81 -24.17 55.43
N VAL A 71 18.54 -23.15 55.87
CA VAL A 71 18.61 -22.76 57.30
C VAL A 71 19.02 -21.30 57.44
N ALA A 72 18.46 -20.58 58.40
CA ALA A 72 18.81 -19.21 58.68
C ALA A 72 20.19 -19.11 59.40
N PRO A 73 21.33 -18.97 58.67
CA PRO A 73 22.59 -18.65 59.32
C PRO A 73 22.55 -17.25 59.93
N PRO A 74 23.44 -16.93 60.89
CA PRO A 74 23.54 -15.57 61.42
C PRO A 74 23.76 -14.53 60.29
N PRO A 75 23.33 -13.27 60.46
CA PRO A 75 23.36 -12.26 59.38
C PRO A 75 24.74 -12.07 58.73
N ALA A 76 25.82 -12.17 59.46
CA ALA A 76 27.20 -12.06 58.94
C ALA A 76 27.57 -13.19 57.99
N ASP A 77 27.15 -14.43 58.29
CA ASP A 77 27.41 -15.61 57.48
C ASP A 77 26.60 -15.59 56.17
N ARG A 78 25.42 -15.01 56.18
CA ARG A 78 24.59 -14.86 54.99
C ARG A 78 25.24 -13.95 53.94
N ASN A 79 25.78 -12.83 54.35
CA ASN A 79 26.44 -11.91 53.44
C ASN A 79 27.68 -12.53 52.77
N GLY A 80 28.49 -13.28 53.54
CA GLY A 80 29.59 -14.06 53.01
C GLY A 80 29.09 -15.10 51.99
N LEU A 81 28.05 -15.85 52.29
CA LEU A 81 27.43 -16.83 51.42
C LEU A 81 26.95 -16.18 50.11
N TYR A 82 26.30 -15.00 50.13
CA TYR A 82 25.86 -14.31 48.92
C TYR A 82 27.01 -13.84 48.04
N LEU A 83 28.15 -13.42 48.60
CA LEU A 83 29.35 -13.05 47.87
C LEU A 83 29.99 -14.25 47.17
N GLU A 84 30.08 -15.40 47.85
CA GLU A 84 30.60 -16.63 47.30
C GLU A 84 29.67 -17.22 46.22
N TRP A 85 28.35 -17.19 46.46
CA TRP A 85 27.36 -17.62 45.48
C TRP A 85 27.38 -16.75 44.22
N ALA A 86 27.44 -15.43 44.35
CA ALA A 86 27.57 -14.52 43.25
C ALA A 86 28.86 -14.76 42.43
N THR A 87 29.96 -15.10 43.12
CA THR A 87 31.23 -15.50 42.47
C THR A 87 31.02 -16.77 41.64
N ALA A 88 30.38 -17.79 42.18
CA ALA A 88 30.09 -19.03 41.45
C ALA A 88 29.21 -18.80 40.24
N LEU A 89 28.18 -17.94 40.36
CA LEU A 89 27.29 -17.55 39.23
C LEU A 89 28.03 -16.74 38.16
N LEU A 90 28.94 -15.85 38.55
CA LEU A 90 29.79 -15.12 37.60
C LEU A 90 30.71 -16.08 36.86
N ASP A 91 31.19 -17.07 37.55
CA ASP A 91 32.05 -18.12 37.02
C ASP A 91 31.30 -19.04 36.06
N ASP A 92 30.03 -19.27 36.32
CA ASP A 92 29.14 -20.04 35.44
C ASP A 92 28.61 -19.24 34.25
N GLY A 93 28.95 -17.93 34.16
CA GLY A 93 28.45 -17.04 33.09
C GLY A 93 27.01 -16.57 33.25
N ARG A 94 26.53 -16.50 34.49
CA ARG A 94 25.16 -16.08 34.85
C ARG A 94 25.15 -14.75 35.61
N PRO A 95 25.62 -13.65 35.00
CA PRO A 95 25.81 -12.36 35.68
C PRO A 95 24.48 -11.75 36.17
N ALA A 96 23.40 -11.95 35.45
CA ALA A 96 22.09 -11.42 35.87
C ALA A 96 21.62 -12.05 37.20
N GLU A 97 21.81 -13.36 37.34
CA GLU A 97 21.47 -14.06 38.59
C GLU A 97 22.42 -13.69 39.72
N ALA A 98 23.72 -13.55 39.41
CA ALA A 98 24.68 -13.01 40.37
C ALA A 98 24.26 -11.63 40.91
N GLY A 99 23.80 -10.75 40.04
CA GLY A 99 23.25 -9.45 40.43
C GLY A 99 22.02 -9.56 41.37
N ALA A 100 21.09 -10.49 41.07
CA ALA A 100 19.94 -10.77 41.90
C ALA A 100 20.33 -11.33 43.29
N VAL A 101 21.35 -12.13 43.34
CA VAL A 101 21.89 -12.64 44.64
C VAL A 101 22.54 -11.52 45.44
N LEU A 102 23.38 -10.69 44.80
CA LEU A 102 24.03 -9.56 45.47
C LEU A 102 23.02 -8.51 45.98
N ALA A 103 21.84 -8.39 45.38
CA ALA A 103 20.76 -7.54 45.85
C ALA A 103 20.17 -8.01 47.19
N ARG A 104 20.38 -9.27 47.59
CA ARG A 104 19.98 -9.81 48.92
C ARG A 104 20.95 -9.45 50.06
N TYR A 105 22.09 -8.85 49.74
CA TYR A 105 23.08 -8.42 50.72
C TYR A 105 22.51 -7.33 51.63
N VAL A 106 22.68 -7.46 52.94
CA VAL A 106 22.13 -6.52 53.89
C VAL A 106 23.27 -5.79 54.67
N GLY A 107 23.17 -4.45 54.70
CA GLY A 107 24.15 -3.62 55.39
C GLY A 107 24.89 -2.64 54.50
N ALA A 108 25.93 -1.98 55.06
CA ALA A 108 26.71 -0.99 54.31
C ALA A 108 27.52 -1.68 53.16
N PRO A 109 27.69 -1.05 51.98
CA PRO A 109 28.49 -1.62 50.90
C PRO A 109 29.94 -1.84 51.33
N THR A 110 30.35 -3.11 51.29
CA THR A 110 31.76 -3.48 51.54
C THR A 110 32.57 -3.40 50.23
N PRO A 111 33.90 -3.26 50.30
CA PRO A 111 34.80 -3.37 49.14
C PRO A 111 34.56 -4.62 48.33
N ALA A 112 34.35 -5.77 48.97
CA ALA A 112 34.08 -7.07 48.34
C ALA A 112 32.73 -7.09 47.59
N LEU A 113 31.68 -6.45 48.14
CA LEU A 113 30.38 -6.31 47.46
C LEU A 113 30.50 -5.41 46.22
N ARG A 114 31.13 -4.24 46.37
CA ARG A 114 31.33 -3.29 45.25
C ARG A 114 32.11 -3.93 44.10
N LEU A 115 33.16 -4.70 44.42
CA LEU A 115 33.94 -5.42 43.40
C LEU A 115 33.06 -6.42 42.61
N ARG A 116 32.20 -7.20 43.31
CA ARG A 116 31.34 -8.18 42.64
C ARG A 116 30.23 -7.52 41.83
N GLN A 117 29.63 -6.43 42.32
CA GLN A 117 28.68 -5.65 41.61
C GLN A 117 29.30 -5.04 40.33
N ALA A 118 30.55 -4.59 40.40
CA ALA A 118 31.27 -4.09 39.24
C ALA A 118 31.63 -5.20 38.23
N LEU A 119 31.96 -6.40 38.71
CA LEU A 119 32.14 -7.59 37.87
C LEU A 119 30.85 -7.99 37.15
N VAL A 120 29.70 -7.92 37.85
CA VAL A 120 28.37 -8.14 37.25
C VAL A 120 28.12 -7.12 36.15
N ALA A 121 28.27 -5.83 36.44
CA ALA A 121 28.05 -4.77 35.47
C ALA A 121 28.96 -4.87 34.24
N ALA A 122 30.25 -5.20 34.46
CA ALA A 122 31.19 -5.45 33.38
C ALA A 122 30.80 -6.67 32.52
N ALA A 123 30.26 -7.73 33.13
CA ALA A 123 29.83 -8.94 32.46
C ALA A 123 28.51 -8.76 31.69
N THR A 124 27.64 -7.83 32.12
CA THR A 124 26.41 -7.44 31.39
C THR A 124 26.65 -6.39 30.31
N GLY A 125 27.87 -5.87 30.20
CA GLY A 125 28.22 -4.85 29.21
C GLY A 125 28.03 -3.40 29.68
N ASP A 126 27.63 -3.20 30.93
CA ASP A 126 27.35 -1.89 31.52
C ASP A 126 28.63 -1.23 32.03
N ARG A 127 29.45 -0.72 31.13
CA ARG A 127 30.77 -0.19 31.43
C ARG A 127 30.75 0.97 32.44
N GLN A 128 29.94 1.98 32.24
CA GLN A 128 29.87 3.18 33.10
C GLN A 128 29.50 2.84 34.54
N PRO A 129 28.48 2.04 34.84
CA PRO A 129 28.21 1.54 36.20
C PRO A 129 29.36 0.76 36.79
N ALA A 130 30.05 -0.08 36.01
CA ALA A 130 31.18 -0.84 36.49
C ALA A 130 32.35 0.07 36.90
N GLU A 131 32.69 1.07 36.09
CA GLU A 131 33.70 2.10 36.39
C GLU A 131 33.37 2.88 37.67
N ALA A 132 32.12 3.33 37.79
CA ALA A 132 31.64 4.08 39.00
C ALA A 132 31.74 3.26 40.28
N LEU A 133 31.42 1.98 40.21
CA LEU A 133 31.48 1.10 41.40
C LEU A 133 32.92 0.86 41.89
N VAL A 134 33.91 0.92 41.06
CA VAL A 134 35.34 0.74 41.43
C VAL A 134 36.07 2.06 41.63
N GLU A 135 35.42 3.20 41.38
CA GLU A 135 36.01 4.52 41.65
C GLU A 135 36.38 4.64 43.12
N GLY A 136 37.66 4.96 43.43
CA GLY A 136 38.16 5.07 44.76
C GLY A 136 38.41 3.71 45.50
N LEU A 137 38.17 2.57 44.84
CA LEU A 137 38.47 1.24 45.36
C LEU A 137 39.92 0.90 45.03
N THR A 138 40.74 0.73 46.07
CA THR A 138 42.16 0.35 45.97
C THR A 138 42.36 -1.14 46.32
N PRO A 139 43.39 -1.82 45.72
CA PRO A 139 43.67 -3.20 46.05
C PRO A 139 43.94 -3.48 47.53
N ASP A 140 44.47 -2.45 48.25
CA ASP A 140 44.79 -2.58 49.70
C ASP A 140 43.54 -2.67 50.59
N ALA A 141 42.42 -2.17 50.11
CA ALA A 141 41.13 -2.28 50.79
C ALA A 141 40.46 -3.66 50.64
N LEU A 142 41.04 -4.54 49.81
CA LEU A 142 40.49 -5.83 49.44
C LEU A 142 41.29 -6.99 50.12
N MET A 143 40.57 -8.07 50.36
CA MET A 143 41.22 -9.33 50.77
C MET A 143 42.17 -9.84 49.69
N PRO A 144 43.24 -10.58 50.05
CA PRO A 144 44.23 -11.06 49.03
C PRO A 144 43.60 -11.79 47.85
N ALA A 145 42.57 -12.60 48.04
CA ALA A 145 41.84 -13.29 47.00
C ALA A 145 41.08 -12.34 46.06
N ASP A 146 40.52 -11.24 46.59
CA ASP A 146 39.75 -10.25 45.84
C ASP A 146 40.66 -9.25 45.04
N ARG A 147 41.92 -9.10 45.45
CA ARG A 147 42.91 -8.22 44.74
C ARG A 147 43.16 -8.66 43.31
N SER A 148 43.29 -9.97 43.08
CA SER A 148 43.48 -10.52 41.75
C SER A 148 42.24 -10.24 40.84
N TRP A 149 41.03 -10.33 41.38
CA TRP A 149 39.79 -10.00 40.66
C TRP A 149 39.64 -8.51 40.38
N TRP A 150 40.16 -7.65 41.27
CA TRP A 150 40.18 -6.20 41.01
C TRP A 150 41.11 -5.88 39.77
N HIS A 151 42.29 -6.47 39.71
CA HIS A 151 43.18 -6.33 38.54
C HIS A 151 42.54 -6.91 37.26
N TYR A 152 41.90 -8.10 37.42
CA TYR A 152 41.14 -8.69 36.29
C TYR A 152 40.05 -7.75 35.77
N LEU A 153 39.23 -7.18 36.64
CA LEU A 153 38.18 -6.24 36.26
C LEU A 153 38.78 -5.00 35.52
N ARG A 154 39.91 -4.48 36.01
CA ARG A 154 40.62 -3.39 35.30
C ARG A 154 41.03 -3.81 33.90
N GLY A 155 41.50 -5.02 33.72
CA GLY A 155 41.80 -5.57 32.40
C GLY A 155 40.57 -5.71 31.50
N VAL A 156 39.44 -6.14 32.04
CA VAL A 156 38.15 -6.24 31.32
C VAL A 156 37.70 -4.87 30.85
N LEU A 157 37.71 -3.87 31.76
CA LEU A 157 37.27 -2.49 31.43
C LEU A 157 38.20 -1.85 30.38
N ALA A 158 39.50 -2.02 30.50
CA ALA A 158 40.46 -1.54 29.52
C ALA A 158 40.28 -2.21 28.15
N THR A 159 40.03 -3.55 28.13
CA THR A 159 39.68 -4.26 26.87
C THR A 159 38.44 -3.73 26.24
N ALA A 160 37.38 -3.42 27.03
CA ALA A 160 36.14 -2.82 26.53
C ALA A 160 36.32 -1.37 26.05
N ALA A 161 37.34 -0.66 26.59
CA ALA A 161 37.73 0.66 26.12
C ALA A 161 38.59 0.64 24.85
N GLY A 162 39.04 -0.51 24.40
CA GLY A 162 40.01 -0.66 23.31
C GLY A 162 41.45 -0.33 23.70
N ASP A 163 41.76 -0.10 24.97
CA ASP A 163 43.13 0.10 25.48
C ASP A 163 43.77 -1.26 25.83
N PHE A 164 44.22 -1.93 24.80
CA PHE A 164 44.80 -3.27 24.93
C PHE A 164 46.15 -3.28 25.64
N THR A 165 46.83 -2.13 25.71
CA THR A 165 48.08 -1.99 26.46
C THR A 165 47.83 -1.98 27.96
N ALA A 166 46.91 -1.13 28.42
CA ALA A 166 46.48 -1.09 29.81
C ALA A 166 45.83 -2.41 30.24
N ALA A 167 45.02 -3.02 29.31
CA ALA A 167 44.43 -4.32 29.55
C ALA A 167 45.49 -5.40 29.81
N GLY A 168 46.53 -5.45 28.97
CA GLY A 168 47.67 -6.39 29.14
C GLY A 168 48.35 -6.25 30.48
N ALA A 169 48.73 -5.03 30.90
CA ALA A 169 49.33 -4.74 32.18
C ALA A 169 48.44 -5.15 33.36
N ALA A 170 47.15 -4.89 33.28
CA ALA A 170 46.21 -5.26 34.34
C ALA A 170 46.04 -6.78 34.47
N TYR A 171 45.95 -7.49 33.35
CA TYR A 171 45.88 -8.96 33.38
C TYR A 171 47.18 -9.63 33.88
N GLU A 172 48.35 -9.08 33.60
CA GLU A 172 49.62 -9.56 34.18
C GLU A 172 49.63 -9.40 35.70
N GLN A 173 49.12 -8.27 36.22
CA GLN A 173 48.95 -8.06 37.65
C GLN A 173 47.95 -9.05 38.26
N ALA A 174 46.82 -9.30 37.54
CA ALA A 174 45.85 -10.29 37.97
C ALA A 174 46.47 -11.71 38.06
N LEU A 175 47.23 -12.09 37.04
CA LEU A 175 47.92 -13.39 37.00
C LEU A 175 48.97 -13.51 38.12
N ALA A 176 49.75 -12.50 38.41
CA ALA A 176 50.73 -12.47 39.47
C ALA A 176 50.10 -12.56 40.88
N ALA A 177 48.88 -11.98 41.03
CA ALA A 177 48.12 -12.00 42.30
C ALA A 177 47.18 -13.22 42.43
N ALA A 178 47.09 -14.08 41.44
CA ALA A 178 46.17 -15.21 41.45
C ALA A 178 46.48 -16.21 42.51
N VAL A 179 45.52 -16.51 43.39
CA VAL A 179 45.68 -17.37 44.56
C VAL A 179 45.39 -18.85 44.30
N ASP A 180 44.72 -19.17 43.19
CA ASP A 180 44.37 -20.52 42.77
C ASP A 180 44.54 -20.71 41.25
N ASP A 181 44.58 -21.98 40.82
CA ASP A 181 44.80 -22.32 39.41
C ASP A 181 43.62 -22.02 38.53
N LEU A 182 42.37 -21.98 39.07
CA LEU A 182 41.19 -21.68 38.33
C LEU A 182 41.15 -20.18 37.98
N ALA A 183 41.39 -19.30 38.97
CA ALA A 183 41.53 -17.88 38.76
C ALA A 183 42.66 -17.56 37.77
N ARG A 184 43.78 -18.23 37.92
CA ARG A 184 44.92 -18.10 36.99
C ARG A 184 44.54 -18.45 35.54
N ALA A 185 43.86 -19.59 35.34
CA ALA A 185 43.41 -20.03 34.03
C ALA A 185 42.42 -19.01 33.40
N ARG A 186 41.51 -18.48 34.19
CA ARG A 186 40.54 -17.46 33.74
C ARG A 186 41.21 -16.15 33.37
N PHE A 187 42.13 -15.65 34.16
CA PHE A 187 42.85 -14.42 33.86
C PHE A 187 43.73 -14.56 32.63
N LEU A 188 44.34 -15.73 32.45
CA LEU A 188 45.09 -16.08 31.24
C LEU A 188 44.17 -16.09 29.99
N LEU A 189 42.99 -16.70 30.10
CA LEU A 189 42.01 -16.73 29.02
C LEU A 189 41.59 -15.31 28.60
N ALA A 190 41.27 -14.45 29.57
CA ALA A 190 40.89 -13.07 29.31
C ALA A 190 42.02 -12.25 28.69
N ARG A 191 43.27 -12.44 29.18
CA ARG A 191 44.45 -11.81 28.60
C ARG A 191 44.64 -12.20 27.12
N LEU A 192 44.62 -13.51 26.82
CA LEU A 192 44.81 -14.01 25.47
C LEU A 192 43.67 -13.59 24.53
N SER A 193 42.44 -13.56 25.04
CA SER A 193 41.29 -13.01 24.30
C SER A 193 41.46 -11.51 24.00
N SER A 194 41.97 -10.72 24.96
CA SER A 194 42.24 -9.30 24.80
C SER A 194 43.36 -9.07 23.76
N VAL A 195 44.42 -9.87 23.81
CA VAL A 195 45.50 -9.81 22.80
C VAL A 195 44.97 -10.14 21.41
N LEU A 196 44.15 -11.17 21.25
CA LEU A 196 43.56 -11.52 19.96
C LEU A 196 42.68 -10.38 19.41
N LYS A 197 41.89 -9.75 20.28
CA LYS A 197 41.06 -8.60 19.89
C LYS A 197 41.89 -7.38 19.48
N GLY A 198 43.01 -7.12 20.14
CA GLY A 198 43.85 -5.96 19.91
C GLY A 198 44.77 -6.11 18.70
N THR A 199 45.34 -7.25 18.49
CA THR A 199 46.34 -7.50 17.42
C THR A 199 45.72 -8.20 16.19
N GLY A 200 44.56 -8.80 16.31
CA GLY A 200 43.94 -9.61 15.27
C GLY A 200 44.48 -11.03 15.18
N GLU A 201 45.61 -11.32 15.85
CA GLU A 201 46.23 -12.66 15.84
C GLU A 201 47.03 -12.94 17.13
N LEU A 202 47.28 -14.22 17.41
CA LEU A 202 48.15 -14.63 18.53
C LEU A 202 49.48 -15.17 18.02
N SER A 203 50.56 -14.91 18.78
CA SER A 203 51.88 -15.49 18.53
C SER A 203 51.87 -17.03 18.69
N ASP A 204 52.87 -17.69 18.10
CA ASP A 204 53.03 -19.15 18.26
C ASP A 204 53.17 -19.59 19.72
N ALA A 205 53.86 -18.79 20.55
CA ALA A 205 53.96 -19.05 21.98
C ALA A 205 52.59 -18.98 22.68
N ASN A 206 51.75 -17.99 22.34
CA ASN A 206 50.41 -17.86 22.89
C ASN A 206 49.48 -19.00 22.41
N LEU A 207 49.58 -19.40 21.13
CA LEU A 207 48.85 -20.58 20.63
C LEU A 207 49.26 -21.88 21.34
N ALA A 208 50.56 -22.08 21.54
CA ALA A 208 51.03 -23.24 22.30
C ALA A 208 50.51 -23.22 23.75
N THR A 209 50.51 -22.05 24.39
CA THR A 209 49.94 -21.85 25.73
C THR A 209 48.41 -22.15 25.75
N LEU A 210 47.65 -21.69 24.75
CA LEU A 210 46.22 -22.03 24.62
C LEU A 210 46.02 -23.54 24.51
N ARG A 211 46.76 -24.19 23.62
CA ARG A 211 46.67 -25.65 23.41
C ARG A 211 47.01 -26.43 24.68
N GLN A 212 48.07 -26.05 25.37
CA GLN A 212 48.44 -26.66 26.65
C GLN A 212 47.29 -26.51 27.70
N ASN A 213 46.67 -25.33 27.78
CA ASN A 213 45.57 -25.08 28.73
C ASN A 213 44.31 -25.85 28.37
N VAL A 214 44.02 -26.10 27.09
CA VAL A 214 42.92 -26.98 26.65
C VAL A 214 43.12 -28.38 27.25
N GLU A 215 44.32 -28.91 27.15
CA GLU A 215 44.65 -30.28 27.69
C GLU A 215 44.63 -30.31 29.22
N GLN A 216 45.25 -29.33 29.88
CA GLN A 216 45.30 -29.24 31.34
C GLN A 216 43.97 -29.07 32.01
N ASN A 217 43.04 -28.40 31.35
CA ASN A 217 41.67 -28.11 31.83
C ASN A 217 40.62 -28.99 31.14
N ARG A 218 41.02 -30.13 30.56
CA ARG A 218 40.08 -31.02 29.87
C ARG A 218 38.92 -31.43 30.79
N GLY A 219 37.68 -31.36 30.25
CA GLY A 219 36.43 -31.67 30.98
C GLY A 219 35.95 -30.60 31.96
N ARG A 220 36.63 -29.46 32.01
CA ARG A 220 36.21 -28.29 32.82
C ARG A 220 35.67 -27.16 31.92
N SER A 221 34.83 -26.31 32.46
CA SER A 221 34.27 -25.16 31.75
C SER A 221 35.36 -24.20 31.20
N THR A 222 36.44 -24.00 31.95
CA THR A 222 37.59 -23.21 31.49
C THR A 222 38.32 -23.87 30.31
N GLY A 223 38.43 -25.19 30.26
CA GLY A 223 39.04 -25.94 29.16
C GLY A 223 38.25 -25.76 27.87
N TYR A 224 36.96 -25.81 27.95
CA TYR A 224 36.10 -25.56 26.81
C TYR A 224 36.21 -24.12 26.26
N ARG A 225 36.31 -23.10 27.13
CA ARG A 225 36.59 -21.72 26.72
C ARG A 225 37.99 -21.53 26.11
N PHE A 226 38.99 -22.22 26.58
CA PHE A 226 40.30 -22.25 25.93
C PHE A 226 40.25 -22.90 24.55
N ALA A 227 39.45 -23.96 24.38
CA ALA A 227 39.25 -24.59 23.07
C ALA A 227 38.56 -23.67 22.07
N GLU A 228 37.55 -22.95 22.52
CA GLU A 228 36.89 -21.94 21.70
C GLU A 228 37.83 -20.82 21.23
N LEU A 229 38.61 -20.26 22.17
CA LEU A 229 39.59 -19.21 21.86
C LEU A 229 40.71 -19.75 20.96
N TYR A 230 41.15 -20.99 21.14
CA TYR A 230 42.14 -21.61 20.28
C TYR A 230 41.66 -21.77 18.85
N ALA A 231 40.42 -22.22 18.65
CA ALA A 231 39.80 -22.31 17.33
C ALA A 231 39.68 -20.93 16.68
N ALA A 232 39.24 -19.93 17.45
CA ALA A 232 39.14 -18.54 16.95
C ALA A 232 40.51 -17.97 16.58
N ALA A 233 41.55 -18.26 17.35
CA ALA A 233 42.92 -17.82 17.06
C ALA A 233 43.54 -18.51 15.82
N LEU A 234 43.25 -19.78 15.60
CA LEU A 234 43.63 -20.47 14.37
C LEU A 234 42.95 -19.85 13.16
N TYR A 235 41.65 -19.54 13.29
CA TYR A 235 40.89 -18.89 12.22
C TYR A 235 41.44 -17.50 11.89
N ALA A 236 41.72 -16.69 12.90
CA ALA A 236 42.28 -15.34 12.73
C ALA A 236 43.63 -15.36 11.98
N ARG A 237 44.41 -16.45 12.13
CA ARG A 237 45.67 -16.70 11.39
C ARG A 237 45.47 -17.31 9.99
N GLY A 238 44.26 -17.43 9.52
CA GLY A 238 43.91 -18.03 8.23
C GLY A 238 43.99 -19.55 8.19
N GLN A 239 44.16 -20.22 9.36
CA GLN A 239 44.26 -21.67 9.47
C GLN A 239 42.88 -22.32 9.68
N SER A 240 41.94 -21.98 8.82
CA SER A 240 40.53 -22.41 8.93
C SER A 240 40.37 -23.94 8.99
N ASP A 241 41.11 -24.69 8.17
CA ASP A 241 41.05 -26.15 8.15
C ASP A 241 41.54 -26.79 9.45
N ALA A 242 42.56 -26.20 10.08
CA ALA A 242 43.06 -26.66 11.36
C ALA A 242 42.03 -26.38 12.48
N ALA A 243 41.42 -25.20 12.48
CA ALA A 243 40.37 -24.85 13.41
C ALA A 243 39.12 -25.75 13.28
N VAL A 244 38.73 -26.07 12.04
CA VAL A 244 37.60 -26.98 11.75
C VAL A 244 37.89 -28.38 12.29
N ARG A 245 39.07 -28.97 11.97
CA ARG A 245 39.46 -30.29 12.48
C ARG A 245 39.50 -30.32 14.00
N PHE A 246 40.09 -29.29 14.60
CA PHE A 246 40.17 -29.17 16.05
C PHE A 246 38.78 -29.14 16.69
N LEU A 247 37.84 -28.31 16.20
CA LEU A 247 36.49 -28.28 16.73
C LEU A 247 35.73 -29.58 16.54
N GLN A 248 35.95 -30.30 15.44
CA GLN A 248 35.38 -31.63 15.20
C GLN A 248 35.88 -32.65 16.22
N GLU A 249 37.20 -32.66 16.51
CA GLU A 249 37.79 -33.49 17.54
C GLU A 249 37.23 -33.19 18.94
N GLN A 250 37.08 -31.88 19.26
CA GLN A 250 36.48 -31.47 20.55
C GLN A 250 35.02 -31.93 20.64
N LEU A 251 34.23 -31.78 19.59
CA LEU A 251 32.83 -32.24 19.57
C LEU A 251 32.69 -33.76 19.73
N GLN A 252 33.61 -34.56 19.16
CA GLN A 252 33.65 -36.02 19.32
C GLN A 252 34.01 -36.46 20.73
N ALA A 253 34.88 -35.69 21.38
CA ALA A 253 35.36 -35.98 22.74
C ALA A 253 34.42 -35.45 23.83
N LEU A 254 33.42 -34.65 23.47
CA LEU A 254 32.54 -33.96 24.44
C LEU A 254 31.53 -34.94 25.06
N PRO A 255 31.39 -34.96 26.42
CA PRO A 255 30.36 -35.73 27.10
C PRO A 255 28.95 -35.31 26.64
N ALA A 256 27.99 -36.24 26.51
CA ALA A 256 26.66 -36.03 26.00
C ALA A 256 25.82 -35.02 26.85
N GLN A 257 26.15 -34.88 28.13
CA GLN A 257 25.51 -33.93 29.04
C GLN A 257 25.93 -32.46 28.81
N GLU A 258 27.08 -32.23 28.17
CA GLU A 258 27.65 -30.91 27.89
C GLU A 258 27.00 -30.25 26.66
N ARG A 259 25.67 -30.22 26.62
CA ARG A 259 24.90 -29.75 25.44
C ARG A 259 25.16 -28.28 25.12
N ALA A 260 25.25 -27.41 26.12
CA ALA A 260 25.51 -25.98 25.90
C ALA A 260 26.88 -25.71 25.28
N VAL A 261 27.90 -26.48 25.65
CA VAL A 261 29.24 -26.43 25.06
C VAL A 261 29.22 -26.98 23.64
N SER A 262 28.49 -28.08 23.41
CA SER A 262 28.28 -28.63 22.06
C SER A 262 27.67 -27.62 21.14
N ASP A 263 26.68 -26.85 21.61
CA ASP A 263 26.04 -25.78 20.82
C ASP A 263 27.04 -24.67 20.47
N THR A 264 27.90 -24.28 21.41
CA THR A 264 28.95 -23.28 21.17
C THR A 264 29.95 -23.75 20.11
N PHE A 265 30.45 -25.00 20.24
CA PHE A 265 31.39 -25.54 19.27
C PHE A 265 30.78 -25.76 17.88
N ARG A 266 29.52 -26.17 17.79
CA ARG A 266 28.78 -26.25 16.51
C ARG A 266 28.60 -24.90 15.86
N LEU A 267 28.28 -23.85 16.65
CA LEU A 267 28.18 -22.50 16.14
C LEU A 267 29.54 -22.00 15.62
N ALA A 268 30.63 -22.18 16.42
CA ALA A 268 31.99 -21.83 16.00
C ALA A 268 32.41 -22.58 14.72
N LEU A 269 32.09 -23.86 14.65
CA LEU A 269 32.34 -24.69 13.46
C LEU A 269 31.59 -24.18 12.24
N GLY A 270 30.29 -23.83 12.41
CA GLY A 270 29.46 -23.24 11.35
C GLY A 270 29.98 -21.90 10.86
N LEU A 271 30.47 -21.05 11.76
CA LEU A 271 31.01 -19.72 11.43
C LEU A 271 32.39 -19.85 10.73
N ILE A 272 33.27 -20.71 11.23
CA ILE A 272 34.63 -20.86 10.69
C ILE A 272 34.63 -21.60 9.36
N ALA A 273 33.93 -22.73 9.24
CA ALA A 273 33.79 -23.46 7.99
C ALA A 273 32.89 -22.76 6.96
N GLY A 274 31.99 -21.93 7.43
CA GLY A 274 30.99 -21.21 6.60
C GLY A 274 29.76 -22.06 6.25
N ALA A 275 28.62 -21.44 6.20
CA ALA A 275 27.34 -22.11 5.93
C ALA A 275 27.20 -22.65 4.48
N GLN A 276 28.12 -22.30 3.58
CA GLN A 276 28.18 -22.82 2.22
C GLN A 276 29.02 -24.14 2.16
N ASN A 277 29.89 -24.37 3.13
CA ASN A 277 30.65 -25.61 3.25
C ASN A 277 29.79 -26.71 3.87
N GLY A 278 29.94 -27.96 3.40
CA GLY A 278 29.13 -29.09 3.88
C GLY A 278 29.26 -29.33 5.39
N VAL A 279 30.48 -29.17 5.95
CA VAL A 279 30.72 -29.34 7.38
C VAL A 279 30.05 -28.24 8.20
N GLY A 280 30.23 -26.99 7.81
CA GLY A 280 29.63 -25.86 8.48
C GLY A 280 28.11 -25.89 8.39
N ARG A 281 27.56 -26.22 7.21
CA ARG A 281 26.13 -26.36 7.00
C ARG A 281 25.52 -27.46 7.88
N LEU A 282 26.19 -28.63 7.96
CA LEU A 282 25.72 -29.72 8.84
C LEU A 282 25.71 -29.31 10.31
N ALA A 283 26.77 -28.62 10.77
CA ALA A 283 26.85 -28.11 12.13
C ALA A 283 25.73 -27.13 12.46
N LEU A 284 25.47 -26.16 11.57
CA LEU A 284 24.39 -25.18 11.73
C LEU A 284 23.00 -25.84 11.65
N THR A 285 22.81 -26.82 10.79
CA THR A 285 21.53 -27.55 10.68
C THR A 285 21.24 -28.35 11.94
N SER A 286 22.28 -29.01 12.47
CA SER A 286 22.16 -29.73 13.75
C SER A 286 21.89 -28.77 14.92
N LEU A 287 22.57 -27.64 14.95
CA LEU A 287 22.36 -26.60 15.96
C LEU A 287 20.93 -26.07 15.89
N LEU A 288 20.43 -25.77 14.70
CA LEU A 288 19.04 -25.33 14.51
C LEU A 288 18.03 -26.39 14.98
N GLY A 289 18.34 -27.69 14.78
CA GLY A 289 17.41 -28.77 15.12
C GLY A 289 17.31 -29.07 16.61
N ASP A 290 18.41 -29.03 17.36
CA ASP A 290 18.52 -29.68 18.67
C ASP A 290 19.23 -28.86 19.75
N ALA A 291 19.65 -27.61 19.47
CA ALA A 291 20.31 -26.77 20.43
C ALA A 291 19.42 -26.41 21.62
N VAL A 292 20.05 -26.29 22.81
CA VAL A 292 19.37 -25.83 24.03
C VAL A 292 19.22 -24.31 24.02
N ASP A 293 20.16 -23.59 23.41
CA ASP A 293 20.23 -22.14 23.36
C ASP A 293 19.46 -21.62 22.16
N ARG A 294 18.36 -20.90 22.43
CA ARG A 294 17.49 -20.31 21.41
C ARG A 294 18.19 -19.25 20.54
N ASP A 295 19.11 -18.49 21.12
CA ASP A 295 19.79 -17.41 20.37
C ASP A 295 20.78 -18.01 19.37
N LYS A 296 21.46 -19.10 19.74
CA LYS A 296 22.29 -19.84 18.81
C LYS A 296 21.47 -20.50 17.70
N GLN A 297 20.26 -20.98 18.00
CA GLN A 297 19.32 -21.46 16.97
C GLN A 297 18.93 -20.37 15.99
N ARG A 298 18.64 -19.15 16.48
CA ARG A 298 18.34 -17.99 15.62
C ARG A 298 19.52 -17.60 14.73
N ILE A 299 20.73 -17.58 15.28
CA ILE A 299 21.95 -17.31 14.49
C ILE A 299 22.13 -18.38 13.41
N ALA A 300 21.97 -19.66 13.75
CA ALA A 300 22.07 -20.75 12.79
C ALA A 300 21.01 -20.62 11.66
N LEU A 301 19.77 -20.31 12.02
CA LEU A 301 18.67 -20.06 11.08
C LEU A 301 19.02 -18.93 10.10
N GLN A 302 19.52 -17.81 10.61
CA GLN A 302 19.90 -16.65 9.79
C GLN A 302 21.06 -16.98 8.84
N LEU A 303 22.10 -17.65 9.33
CA LEU A 303 23.25 -18.04 8.51
C LEU A 303 22.85 -19.02 7.40
N LEU A 304 22.04 -20.03 7.72
CA LEU A 304 21.51 -20.97 6.75
C LEU A 304 20.61 -20.28 5.72
N ALA A 305 19.71 -19.39 6.14
CA ALA A 305 18.84 -18.64 5.26
C ALA A 305 19.61 -17.77 4.26
N ARG A 306 20.64 -17.04 4.73
CA ARG A 306 21.48 -16.18 3.87
C ARG A 306 22.21 -16.95 2.77
N THR A 307 22.60 -18.19 3.03
CA THR A 307 23.35 -19.04 2.11
C THR A 307 22.48 -20.01 1.32
N SER A 308 21.16 -19.95 1.52
CA SER A 308 20.17 -20.84 0.89
C SER A 308 19.19 -20.07 -0.02
N GLN A 309 19.71 -19.12 -0.80
CA GLN A 309 18.84 -18.27 -1.63
C GLN A 309 18.38 -18.96 -2.91
N GLU A 310 19.16 -19.88 -3.45
CA GLU A 310 18.92 -20.51 -4.75
C GLU A 310 19.29 -22.00 -4.78
N GLY A 311 18.81 -22.71 -5.79
CA GLY A 311 19.23 -24.06 -6.12
C GLY A 311 18.94 -25.14 -5.05
N ALA A 312 19.77 -26.17 -5.01
CA ALA A 312 19.61 -27.31 -4.10
C ALA A 312 19.73 -26.91 -2.62
N SER A 313 20.53 -25.88 -2.30
CA SER A 313 20.66 -25.38 -0.94
C SER A 313 19.35 -24.77 -0.41
N ARG A 314 18.59 -24.09 -1.28
CA ARG A 314 17.28 -23.54 -0.97
C ARG A 314 16.26 -24.66 -0.68
N ALA A 315 16.19 -25.66 -1.56
CA ALA A 315 15.29 -26.80 -1.37
C ALA A 315 15.57 -27.53 -0.05
N ALA A 316 16.83 -27.87 0.21
CA ALA A 316 17.23 -28.55 1.45
C ALA A 316 16.95 -27.70 2.71
N PHE A 317 17.08 -26.39 2.64
CA PHE A 317 16.75 -25.49 3.74
C PHE A 317 15.24 -25.44 4.00
N LEU A 318 14.43 -25.31 2.94
CA LEU A 318 12.96 -25.36 3.05
C LEU A 318 12.47 -26.70 3.60
N ASP A 319 13.07 -27.82 3.19
CA ASP A 319 12.77 -29.15 3.74
C ASP A 319 13.11 -29.21 5.25
N THR A 320 14.24 -28.63 5.65
CA THR A 320 14.61 -28.49 7.07
C THR A 320 13.56 -27.68 7.84
N LEU A 321 13.18 -26.50 7.34
CA LEU A 321 12.15 -25.67 7.97
C LEU A 321 10.81 -26.42 8.10
N ASN A 322 10.38 -27.08 7.03
CA ASN A 322 9.15 -27.87 7.03
C ASN A 322 9.19 -29.02 8.03
N GLY A 323 10.33 -29.71 8.13
CA GLY A 323 10.55 -30.77 9.12
C GLY A 323 10.45 -30.28 10.56
N LEU A 324 11.07 -29.12 10.85
CA LEU A 324 11.04 -28.53 12.19
C LEU A 324 9.64 -27.99 12.57
N ILE A 325 8.94 -27.37 11.63
CA ILE A 325 7.60 -26.81 11.85
C ILE A 325 6.54 -27.91 12.07
N ARG A 326 6.73 -29.09 11.43
CA ARG A 326 5.79 -30.23 11.56
C ARG A 326 6.01 -31.07 12.81
N ARG A 327 6.98 -30.74 13.67
CA ARG A 327 7.21 -31.49 14.92
C ARG A 327 5.97 -31.47 15.82
N PRO A 328 5.64 -32.56 16.53
CA PRO A 328 4.51 -32.61 17.44
C PRO A 328 4.58 -31.57 18.57
N GLN A 329 5.79 -31.29 19.05
CA GLN A 329 6.05 -30.21 19.99
C GLN A 329 6.58 -28.99 19.27
N PRO A 330 6.05 -27.79 19.53
CA PRO A 330 6.51 -26.56 18.91
C PRO A 330 8.01 -26.35 19.16
N HIS A 331 8.72 -26.01 18.11
CA HIS A 331 10.15 -25.72 18.18
C HIS A 331 10.41 -24.48 19.07
N PRO A 332 11.50 -24.39 19.84
CA PRO A 332 11.79 -23.24 20.71
C PRO A 332 11.77 -21.87 20.03
N ILE A 333 12.10 -21.81 18.74
CA ILE A 333 12.05 -20.60 17.89
C ILE A 333 11.03 -20.76 16.77
N PHE A 334 9.86 -21.32 17.07
CA PHE A 334 8.82 -21.62 16.08
C PHE A 334 8.36 -20.38 15.31
N GLU A 335 8.22 -19.25 15.99
CA GLU A 335 7.87 -17.97 15.38
C GLU A 335 8.91 -17.51 14.33
N ASP A 336 10.19 -17.70 14.61
CA ASP A 336 11.28 -17.40 13.67
C ASP A 336 11.19 -18.31 12.42
N LEU A 337 10.94 -19.61 12.63
CA LEU A 337 10.81 -20.58 11.53
C LEU A 337 9.64 -20.23 10.61
N LEU A 338 8.48 -19.85 11.16
CA LEU A 338 7.32 -19.40 10.39
C LEU A 338 7.66 -18.15 9.55
N LEU A 339 8.29 -17.16 10.17
CA LEU A 339 8.66 -15.94 9.48
C LEU A 339 9.60 -16.19 8.30
N PHE A 340 10.66 -17.00 8.52
CA PHE A 340 11.60 -17.32 7.45
C PHE A 340 10.94 -18.11 6.33
N ARG A 341 10.07 -19.09 6.66
CA ARG A 341 9.32 -19.83 5.64
C ARG A 341 8.40 -18.90 4.85
N ALA A 342 7.73 -17.96 5.52
CA ALA A 342 6.89 -16.95 4.88
C ALA A 342 7.69 -16.06 3.91
N PHE A 343 8.92 -15.63 4.29
CA PHE A 343 9.78 -14.85 3.38
C PHE A 343 10.18 -15.64 2.14
N PHE A 344 10.53 -16.91 2.30
CA PHE A 344 10.87 -17.75 1.16
C PHE A 344 9.67 -18.01 0.25
N ALA A 345 8.48 -18.23 0.83
CA ALA A 345 7.23 -18.38 0.09
C ALA A 345 6.86 -17.09 -0.67
N LEU A 346 7.04 -15.93 -0.06
CA LEU A 346 6.84 -14.63 -0.70
C LEU A 346 7.78 -14.45 -1.91
N GLY A 347 9.07 -14.78 -1.74
CA GLY A 347 10.06 -14.73 -2.82
C GLY A 347 9.73 -15.68 -3.98
N ASP A 348 9.13 -16.84 -3.69
CA ASP A 348 8.64 -17.81 -4.68
C ASP A 348 7.26 -17.44 -5.26
N ARG A 349 6.70 -16.29 -4.91
CA ARG A 349 5.34 -15.85 -5.27
C ARG A 349 4.22 -16.81 -4.81
N ARG A 350 4.50 -17.65 -3.82
CA ARG A 350 3.52 -18.50 -3.17
C ARG A 350 2.82 -17.71 -2.05
N TYR A 351 2.05 -16.68 -2.48
CA TYR A 351 1.45 -15.69 -1.59
C TYR A 351 0.53 -16.30 -0.53
N GLY A 352 -0.21 -17.36 -0.89
CA GLY A 352 -1.11 -18.05 0.05
C GLY A 352 -0.35 -18.71 1.21
N ASP A 353 0.79 -19.34 0.92
CA ASP A 353 1.62 -19.98 1.95
C ASP A 353 2.29 -18.91 2.83
N ALA A 354 2.78 -17.82 2.22
CA ALA A 354 3.35 -16.70 2.94
C ALA A 354 2.35 -16.06 3.90
N ASP A 355 1.11 -15.83 3.42
CA ASP A 355 0.02 -15.27 4.23
C ASP A 355 -0.34 -16.22 5.39
N ALA A 356 -0.40 -17.53 5.14
CA ALA A 356 -0.77 -18.51 6.16
C ALA A 356 0.24 -18.52 7.33
N ASP A 357 1.53 -18.55 7.02
CA ASP A 357 2.59 -18.54 8.04
C ASP A 357 2.65 -17.23 8.81
N ALA A 358 2.55 -16.10 8.11
CA ALA A 358 2.56 -14.78 8.75
C ALA A 358 1.34 -14.58 9.66
N ASN A 359 0.14 -15.00 9.23
CA ASN A 359 -1.07 -14.93 10.07
C ASN A 359 -0.95 -15.87 11.28
N LEU A 360 -0.45 -17.10 11.09
CA LEU A 360 -0.24 -18.04 12.20
C LEU A 360 0.70 -17.47 13.27
N LEU A 361 1.78 -16.79 12.84
CA LEU A 361 2.68 -16.09 13.75
C LEU A 361 1.95 -14.99 14.52
N LEU A 362 1.19 -14.15 13.84
CA LEU A 362 0.45 -13.04 14.47
C LEU A 362 -0.63 -13.51 15.44
N GLU A 363 -1.27 -14.64 15.17
CA GLU A 363 -2.32 -15.24 16.01
C GLU A 363 -1.74 -15.93 17.25
N GLN A 364 -0.70 -16.74 17.07
CA GLN A 364 -0.12 -17.53 18.17
C GLN A 364 0.82 -16.71 19.06
N TYR A 365 1.47 -15.68 18.49
CA TYR A 365 2.49 -14.89 19.19
C TYR A 365 2.18 -13.38 19.13
N PRO A 366 1.05 -12.92 19.70
CA PRO A 366 0.63 -11.52 19.61
C PRO A 366 1.60 -10.52 20.25
N GLY A 367 2.46 -10.97 21.18
CA GLY A 367 3.52 -10.17 21.81
C GLY A 367 4.90 -10.30 21.18
N SER A 368 5.04 -11.05 20.08
CA SER A 368 6.34 -11.29 19.45
C SER A 368 6.97 -10.01 18.89
N PRO A 369 8.29 -9.82 19.01
CA PRO A 369 9.01 -8.77 18.30
C PRO A 369 8.99 -8.95 16.78
N LEU A 370 8.60 -10.14 16.27
CA LEU A 370 8.51 -10.46 14.85
C LEU A 370 7.16 -10.04 14.22
N ARG A 371 6.26 -9.40 14.97
CA ARG A 371 4.97 -8.91 14.44
C ARG A 371 5.14 -7.95 13.25
N ALA A 372 6.02 -6.95 13.38
CA ALA A 372 6.24 -5.99 12.31
C ALA A 372 6.78 -6.64 11.04
N PRO A 373 7.81 -7.51 11.07
CA PRO A 373 8.22 -8.33 9.93
C PRO A 373 7.10 -9.20 9.33
N ALA A 374 6.28 -9.86 10.15
CA ALA A 374 5.17 -10.68 9.67
C ALA A 374 4.09 -9.83 8.95
N LEU A 375 3.76 -8.66 9.48
CA LEU A 375 2.90 -7.68 8.81
C LEU A 375 3.53 -7.19 7.50
N GLY A 376 4.87 -7.05 7.44
CA GLY A 376 5.61 -6.75 6.22
C GLY A 376 5.44 -7.81 5.13
N VAL A 377 5.44 -9.10 5.49
CA VAL A 377 5.13 -10.20 4.56
C VAL A 377 3.71 -10.06 4.00
N LEU A 378 2.71 -9.87 4.87
CA LEU A 378 1.31 -9.71 4.45
C LEU A 378 1.10 -8.48 3.58
N MET A 379 1.75 -7.36 3.92
CA MET A 379 1.76 -6.13 3.14
C MET A 379 2.32 -6.39 1.74
N SER A 380 3.49 -7.01 1.64
CA SER A 380 4.14 -7.30 0.37
C SER A 380 3.33 -8.28 -0.48
N SER A 381 2.80 -9.34 0.14
CA SER A 381 1.91 -10.30 -0.51
C SER A 381 0.65 -9.64 -1.09
N ALA A 382 0.00 -8.77 -0.32
CA ALA A 382 -1.17 -8.02 -0.76
C ALA A 382 -0.81 -7.03 -1.90
N TRP A 383 0.34 -6.36 -1.79
CA TRP A 383 0.83 -5.42 -2.82
C TRP A 383 1.08 -6.10 -4.16
N GLU A 384 1.81 -7.21 -4.17
CA GLU A 384 2.12 -7.97 -5.39
C GLU A 384 0.86 -8.54 -6.07
N ARG A 385 -0.19 -8.80 -5.31
CA ARG A 385 -1.50 -9.22 -5.83
C ARG A 385 -2.43 -8.07 -6.24
N GLY A 386 -1.97 -6.82 -6.17
CA GLY A 386 -2.79 -5.64 -6.47
C GLY A 386 -3.88 -5.34 -5.42
N GLN A 387 -3.82 -5.97 -4.25
CA GLN A 387 -4.76 -5.76 -3.15
C GLN A 387 -4.32 -4.57 -2.30
N TYR A 388 -4.18 -3.40 -2.93
CA TYR A 388 -3.51 -2.23 -2.33
C TYR A 388 -4.16 -1.73 -1.05
N ARG A 389 -5.49 -1.80 -0.91
CA ARG A 389 -6.15 -1.40 0.34
C ARG A 389 -5.73 -2.29 1.50
N ARG A 390 -5.66 -3.60 1.30
CA ARG A 390 -5.15 -4.54 2.33
C ARG A 390 -3.67 -4.29 2.62
N ALA A 391 -2.89 -3.97 1.59
CA ALA A 391 -1.48 -3.62 1.79
C ALA A 391 -1.34 -2.36 2.65
N ALA A 392 -2.18 -1.33 2.46
CA ALA A 392 -2.23 -0.15 3.30
C ALA A 392 -2.58 -0.49 4.76
N ASP A 393 -3.59 -1.33 4.98
CA ASP A 393 -4.00 -1.76 6.33
C ASP A 393 -2.88 -2.51 7.06
N PHE A 394 -2.16 -3.41 6.38
CA PHE A 394 -1.02 -4.11 6.95
C PHE A 394 0.17 -3.17 7.22
N ALA A 395 0.45 -2.25 6.29
CA ALA A 395 1.50 -1.24 6.47
C ALA A 395 1.22 -0.32 7.66
N ALA A 396 -0.02 0.14 7.82
CA ALA A 396 -0.42 0.98 8.96
C ALA A 396 -0.27 0.25 10.30
N ARG A 397 -0.62 -1.04 10.35
CA ARG A 397 -0.42 -1.88 11.54
C ARG A 397 1.07 -2.08 11.83
N ALA A 398 1.88 -2.34 10.79
CA ALA A 398 3.33 -2.46 10.94
C ALA A 398 3.96 -1.14 11.40
N GLN A 399 3.48 0.00 10.92
CA GLN A 399 3.89 1.33 11.35
C GLN A 399 3.60 1.58 12.84
N ALA A 400 2.44 1.14 13.32
CA ALA A 400 2.08 1.26 14.74
C ALA A 400 2.99 0.41 15.63
N ASP A 401 3.37 -0.80 15.19
CA ASP A 401 4.23 -1.72 15.92
C ASP A 401 5.74 -1.38 15.81
N ALA A 402 6.15 -0.58 14.82
CA ALA A 402 7.54 -0.22 14.60
C ALA A 402 8.08 0.65 15.76
N ARG A 403 9.30 0.36 16.21
CA ARG A 403 9.97 1.12 17.28
C ARG A 403 10.90 2.19 16.74
N ASP A 404 11.53 1.89 15.61
CA ASP A 404 12.48 2.77 14.96
C ASP A 404 11.77 3.90 14.19
N PRO A 405 12.14 5.17 14.43
CA PRO A 405 11.53 6.32 13.76
C PRO A 405 11.65 6.30 12.24
N GLU A 406 12.79 5.85 11.72
CA GLU A 406 13.01 5.77 10.26
C GLU A 406 12.08 4.73 9.62
N THR A 407 11.97 3.55 10.24
CA THR A 407 11.01 2.51 9.80
C THR A 407 9.57 3.03 9.83
N LYS A 408 9.17 3.79 10.85
CA LYS A 408 7.84 4.42 10.92
C LYS A 408 7.61 5.39 9.78
N ALA A 409 8.60 6.21 9.47
CA ALA A 409 8.53 7.19 8.40
C ALA A 409 8.38 6.51 7.02
N VAL A 410 9.20 5.48 6.76
CA VAL A 410 9.12 4.68 5.51
C VAL A 410 7.75 4.03 5.36
N LEU A 411 7.25 3.38 6.41
CA LEU A 411 5.93 2.74 6.40
C LEU A 411 4.80 3.75 6.18
N GLY A 412 4.91 4.97 6.72
CA GLY A 412 3.95 6.04 6.47
C GLY A 412 3.81 6.38 4.99
N VAL A 413 4.94 6.49 4.27
CA VAL A 413 4.92 6.70 2.82
C VAL A 413 4.34 5.50 2.07
N VAL A 414 4.64 4.27 2.51
CA VAL A 414 4.05 3.04 1.92
C VAL A 414 2.53 3.01 2.10
N VAL A 415 2.02 3.40 3.28
CA VAL A 415 0.57 3.52 3.54
C VAL A 415 -0.06 4.50 2.56
N ALA A 416 0.53 5.69 2.39
CA ALA A 416 0.00 6.71 1.48
C ALA A 416 -0.03 6.22 0.03
N GLU A 417 1.04 5.63 -0.46
CA GLU A 417 1.13 5.08 -1.81
C GLU A 417 0.17 3.90 -2.03
N ALA A 418 -0.01 3.04 -1.04
CA ALA A 418 -0.93 1.92 -1.12
C ALA A 418 -2.39 2.39 -1.21
N TYR A 419 -2.81 3.38 -0.41
CA TYR A 419 -4.13 3.99 -0.54
C TYR A 419 -4.30 4.69 -1.90
N PHE A 420 -3.27 5.37 -2.38
CA PHE A 420 -3.31 6.01 -3.69
C PHE A 420 -3.56 5.00 -4.81
N ARG A 421 -2.83 3.87 -4.81
CA ARG A 421 -3.02 2.77 -5.77
C ARG A 421 -4.36 2.05 -5.61
N ALA A 422 -4.90 2.02 -4.40
CA ALA A 422 -6.24 1.53 -4.12
C ALA A 422 -7.36 2.48 -4.60
N THR A 423 -7.01 3.62 -5.21
CA THR A 423 -7.94 4.72 -5.57
C THR A 423 -8.69 5.32 -4.37
N ASP A 424 -8.22 5.05 -3.16
CA ASP A 424 -8.71 5.69 -1.94
C ASP A 424 -7.92 6.99 -1.71
N TYR A 425 -8.17 7.94 -2.61
CA TYR A 425 -7.39 9.19 -2.68
C TYR A 425 -7.52 10.05 -1.43
N ARG A 426 -8.64 9.96 -0.72
CA ARG A 426 -8.85 10.68 0.53
C ARG A 426 -7.89 10.18 1.62
N SER A 427 -7.88 8.88 1.85
CA SER A 427 -6.97 8.25 2.82
C SER A 427 -5.51 8.44 2.41
N ALA A 428 -5.23 8.43 1.10
CA ALA A 428 -3.88 8.72 0.57
C ALA A 428 -3.43 10.14 0.90
N ALA A 429 -4.30 11.15 0.70
CA ALA A 429 -4.00 12.54 1.00
C ALA A 429 -3.68 12.74 2.49
N ASP A 430 -4.51 12.18 3.38
CA ASP A 430 -4.29 12.24 4.83
C ASP A 430 -2.96 11.59 5.23
N ALA A 431 -2.62 10.44 4.61
CA ALA A 431 -1.37 9.73 4.89
C ALA A 431 -0.13 10.45 4.33
N TYR A 432 -0.21 11.07 3.14
CA TYR A 432 0.88 11.92 2.62
C TYR A 432 1.12 13.13 3.52
N ALA A 433 0.05 13.80 3.97
CA ALA A 433 0.13 14.91 4.91
C ALA A 433 0.83 14.51 6.22
N ALA A 434 0.47 13.37 6.79
CA ALA A 434 1.09 12.84 7.99
C ALA A 434 2.59 12.53 7.79
N SER A 435 2.97 11.99 6.61
CA SER A 435 4.35 11.62 6.29
C SER A 435 5.30 12.80 6.18
N LEU A 436 4.79 14.02 5.95
CA LEU A 436 5.60 15.23 5.93
C LEU A 436 6.16 15.65 7.31
N SER A 437 5.61 15.12 8.40
CA SER A 437 6.13 15.36 9.76
C SER A 437 7.42 14.59 10.03
N ALA A 438 7.63 13.45 9.34
CA ALA A 438 8.81 12.61 9.43
C ALA A 438 9.08 12.01 8.05
N VAL A 439 9.93 12.69 7.27
CA VAL A 439 10.26 12.28 5.90
C VAL A 439 11.40 11.24 5.96
N PRO A 440 11.25 10.06 5.35
CA PRO A 440 12.29 9.02 5.37
C PRO A 440 13.54 9.48 4.60
N ALA A 441 14.70 8.93 4.98
CA ALA A 441 15.93 9.15 4.24
C ALA A 441 15.80 8.74 2.77
N GLY A 442 16.25 9.59 1.85
CA GLY A 442 16.16 9.32 0.41
C GLY A 442 14.81 9.61 -0.25
N VAL A 443 13.82 10.11 0.48
CA VAL A 443 12.55 10.65 -0.05
C VAL A 443 12.61 12.16 -0.04
N ALA A 444 12.33 12.78 -1.18
CA ALA A 444 12.29 14.23 -1.26
C ALA A 444 10.96 14.78 -0.70
N PRO A 445 10.98 15.76 0.21
CA PRO A 445 9.75 16.33 0.76
C PRO A 445 8.82 16.92 -0.30
N ASP A 446 9.36 17.51 -1.36
CA ASP A 446 8.57 18.09 -2.46
C ASP A 446 7.80 17.03 -3.26
N ASP A 447 8.33 15.81 -3.39
CA ASP A 447 7.60 14.70 -4.00
C ASP A 447 6.36 14.31 -3.17
N LEU A 448 6.49 14.26 -1.83
CA LEU A 448 5.35 14.00 -0.94
C LEU A 448 4.30 15.11 -1.00
N MET A 449 4.75 16.37 -1.05
CA MET A 449 3.86 17.53 -1.19
C MET A 449 3.11 17.48 -2.52
N PHE A 450 3.80 17.15 -3.61
CA PHE A 450 3.17 16.99 -4.91
C PHE A 450 2.14 15.84 -4.92
N GLN A 451 2.49 14.69 -4.34
CA GLN A 451 1.57 13.54 -4.24
C GLN A 451 0.35 13.85 -3.36
N TRP A 452 0.54 14.60 -2.28
CA TRP A 452 -0.58 15.07 -1.45
C TRP A 452 -1.55 15.92 -2.27
N VAL A 453 -1.06 16.95 -2.97
CA VAL A 453 -1.89 17.79 -3.85
C VAL A 453 -2.61 16.94 -4.90
N PHE A 454 -1.88 16.01 -5.52
CA PHE A 454 -2.44 15.15 -6.55
C PHE A 454 -3.53 14.22 -6.01
N ALA A 455 -3.36 13.70 -4.79
CA ALA A 455 -4.38 12.89 -4.12
C ALA A 455 -5.64 13.72 -3.78
N GLU A 456 -5.50 14.98 -3.33
CA GLU A 456 -6.64 15.88 -3.11
C GLU A 456 -7.42 16.14 -4.40
N ILE A 457 -6.71 16.40 -5.51
CA ILE A 457 -7.33 16.59 -6.83
C ILE A 457 -8.07 15.32 -7.27
N ALA A 458 -7.42 14.17 -7.14
CA ALA A 458 -8.01 12.89 -7.54
C ALA A 458 -9.21 12.48 -6.66
N ALA A 459 -9.25 12.92 -5.40
CA ALA A 459 -10.39 12.80 -4.51
C ALA A 459 -11.56 13.73 -4.87
N GLY A 460 -11.39 14.62 -5.85
CA GLY A 460 -12.38 15.62 -6.23
C GLY A 460 -12.50 16.81 -5.25
N ARG A 461 -11.59 16.94 -4.28
CA ARG A 461 -11.55 18.01 -3.28
C ARG A 461 -10.78 19.22 -3.81
N LEU A 462 -11.34 19.87 -4.86
CA LEU A 462 -10.60 20.90 -5.61
C LEU A 462 -10.37 22.19 -4.81
N GLU A 463 -11.26 22.52 -3.87
CA GLU A 463 -11.09 23.69 -2.99
C GLU A 463 -9.95 23.47 -2.00
N GLU A 464 -9.94 22.29 -1.38
CA GLU A 464 -8.88 21.87 -0.47
C GLU A 464 -7.54 21.81 -1.19
N ALA A 465 -7.52 21.24 -2.41
CA ALA A 465 -6.33 21.18 -3.25
C ALA A 465 -5.82 22.59 -3.60
N ALA A 466 -6.70 23.51 -3.96
CA ALA A 466 -6.33 24.90 -4.26
C ALA A 466 -5.71 25.60 -3.04
N GLY A 467 -6.38 25.51 -1.88
CA GLY A 467 -5.87 26.06 -0.64
C GLY A 467 -4.56 25.39 -0.17
N LEU A 468 -4.39 24.09 -0.47
CA LEU A 468 -3.16 23.37 -0.18
C LEU A 468 -1.99 23.88 -1.02
N VAL A 469 -2.17 23.99 -2.33
CA VAL A 469 -1.12 24.52 -3.23
C VAL A 469 -0.71 25.94 -2.81
N ASP A 470 -1.67 26.79 -2.45
CA ASP A 470 -1.40 28.16 -2.00
C ASP A 470 -0.56 28.16 -0.68
N ARG A 471 -0.85 27.26 0.26
CA ARG A 471 -0.05 27.12 1.49
C ARG A 471 1.35 26.56 1.20
N LEU A 472 1.44 25.50 0.39
CA LEU A 472 2.72 24.87 0.06
C LEU A 472 3.62 25.77 -0.79
N ALA A 473 3.06 26.70 -1.55
CA ALA A 473 3.83 27.68 -2.32
C ALA A 473 4.74 28.57 -1.45
N ALA A 474 4.41 28.72 -0.16
CA ALA A 474 5.23 29.43 0.81
C ALA A 474 6.29 28.53 1.49
N ASP A 475 6.25 27.22 1.33
CA ASP A 475 7.21 26.29 1.90
C ASP A 475 8.41 26.13 0.95
N ALA A 476 9.60 26.52 1.43
CA ALA A 476 10.84 26.45 0.64
C ALA A 476 11.22 25.00 0.22
N ARG A 477 10.66 23.97 0.87
CA ARG A 477 10.86 22.58 0.51
C ARG A 477 10.05 22.16 -0.71
N PHE A 478 9.00 22.92 -1.10
CA PHE A 478 8.19 22.62 -2.28
C PHE A 478 8.89 23.16 -3.53
N GLY A 479 9.56 22.28 -4.25
CA GLY A 479 10.34 22.61 -5.44
C GLY A 479 9.49 23.26 -6.54
N LEU A 480 10.12 24.22 -7.26
CA LEU A 480 9.44 25.00 -8.30
C LEU A 480 8.78 24.12 -9.38
N ILE A 481 9.45 23.05 -9.79
CA ILE A 481 8.94 22.14 -10.84
C ILE A 481 7.68 21.41 -10.34
N ASN A 482 7.73 20.83 -9.13
CA ASN A 482 6.59 20.11 -8.55
C ASN A 482 5.41 21.05 -8.27
N ARG A 483 5.70 22.28 -7.83
CA ARG A 483 4.67 23.32 -7.66
C ARG A 483 3.95 23.62 -8.98
N TRP A 484 4.66 23.82 -10.08
CA TRP A 484 4.07 24.12 -11.39
C TRP A 484 3.31 22.92 -11.96
N GLN A 485 3.79 21.69 -11.74
CA GLN A 485 3.05 20.48 -12.12
C GLN A 485 1.77 20.30 -11.30
N ALA A 486 1.80 20.62 -10.01
CA ALA A 486 0.61 20.62 -9.15
C ALA A 486 -0.44 21.64 -9.63
N GLU A 487 -0.01 22.87 -9.96
CA GLU A 487 -0.87 23.91 -10.55
C GLU A 487 -1.43 23.49 -11.90
N TRP A 488 -0.65 22.83 -12.75
CA TRP A 488 -1.14 22.27 -14.00
C TRP A 488 -2.27 21.26 -13.76
N ASN A 489 -2.05 20.31 -12.86
CA ASN A 489 -3.05 19.28 -12.55
C ASN A 489 -4.32 19.89 -11.96
N LEU A 490 -4.16 20.85 -11.05
CA LEU A 490 -5.29 21.57 -10.45
C LEU A 490 -6.06 22.39 -11.49
N ALA A 491 -5.38 23.13 -12.34
CA ALA A 491 -6.03 23.93 -13.40
C ALA A 491 -6.80 23.04 -14.38
N ARG A 492 -6.24 21.89 -14.75
CA ARG A 492 -6.94 20.90 -15.60
C ARG A 492 -8.17 20.30 -14.91
N ALA A 493 -8.07 19.99 -13.63
CA ALA A 493 -9.21 19.48 -12.86
C ALA A 493 -10.30 20.54 -12.70
N LEU A 494 -9.96 21.79 -12.39
CA LEU A 494 -10.90 22.92 -12.34
C LEU A 494 -11.57 23.15 -13.70
N GLN A 495 -10.81 23.14 -14.79
CA GLN A 495 -11.33 23.26 -16.15
C GLN A 495 -12.48 22.29 -16.44
N ALA A 496 -12.39 21.06 -15.93
CA ALA A 496 -13.39 20.01 -16.14
C ALA A 496 -14.72 20.27 -15.38
N THR A 497 -14.77 21.22 -14.42
CA THR A 497 -15.97 21.50 -13.62
C THR A 497 -16.94 22.50 -14.26
N GLY A 498 -16.66 22.96 -15.47
CA GLY A 498 -17.49 23.88 -16.20
C GLY A 498 -17.03 25.34 -16.14
N ARG A 499 -17.92 26.28 -16.48
CA ARG A 499 -17.57 27.68 -16.73
C ARG A 499 -16.90 28.38 -15.55
N ASP A 500 -17.37 28.16 -14.34
CA ASP A 500 -16.77 28.75 -13.14
C ASP A 500 -15.38 28.19 -12.88
N GLY A 501 -15.21 26.87 -13.04
CA GLY A 501 -13.92 26.23 -12.93
C GLY A 501 -12.92 26.70 -13.98
N VAL A 502 -13.34 26.93 -15.21
CA VAL A 502 -12.51 27.54 -16.27
C VAL A 502 -12.01 28.91 -15.86
N ASN A 503 -12.90 29.76 -15.30
CA ASN A 503 -12.52 31.12 -14.82
C ASN A 503 -11.47 31.01 -13.72
N ARG A 504 -11.65 30.14 -12.75
CA ARG A 504 -10.73 29.94 -11.64
C ARG A 504 -9.38 29.39 -12.11
N ALA A 505 -9.40 28.41 -12.99
CA ALA A 505 -8.19 27.86 -13.60
C ALA A 505 -7.40 28.94 -14.35
N TYR A 506 -8.09 29.75 -15.15
CA TYR A 506 -7.47 30.85 -15.89
C TYR A 506 -6.78 31.86 -14.96
N LEU A 507 -7.45 32.30 -13.89
CA LEU A 507 -6.89 33.23 -12.93
C LEU A 507 -5.63 32.67 -12.24
N ARG A 508 -5.63 31.38 -11.87
CA ARG A 508 -4.45 30.71 -11.28
C ARG A 508 -3.29 30.64 -12.27
N VAL A 509 -3.54 30.15 -13.48
CA VAL A 509 -2.50 30.04 -14.53
C VAL A 509 -1.95 31.40 -14.90
N ASN A 510 -2.79 32.42 -15.03
CA ASN A 510 -2.38 33.77 -15.34
C ASN A 510 -1.49 34.38 -14.24
N ARG A 511 -1.84 34.20 -12.97
CA ARG A 511 -1.00 34.62 -11.83
C ARG A 511 0.36 33.93 -11.87
N LEU A 512 0.39 32.61 -12.04
CA LEU A 512 1.60 31.83 -12.03
C LEU A 512 2.56 32.25 -13.16
N LEU A 513 2.05 32.50 -14.36
CA LEU A 513 2.85 32.96 -15.49
C LEU A 513 3.35 34.41 -15.34
N ALA A 514 2.65 35.23 -14.54
CA ALA A 514 3.04 36.63 -14.25
C ALA A 514 4.14 36.72 -13.16
N ASP A 515 4.27 35.75 -12.29
CA ASP A 515 5.17 35.77 -11.12
C ASP A 515 6.68 35.73 -11.47
N GLY A 516 7.07 35.70 -12.76
CA GLY A 516 8.46 35.82 -13.22
C GLY A 516 9.38 34.60 -13.02
N ASP A 517 8.91 33.54 -12.35
CA ASP A 517 9.65 32.29 -12.12
C ASP A 517 9.81 31.41 -13.37
N GLY A 518 9.11 31.77 -14.45
CA GLY A 518 9.09 30.97 -15.69
C GLY A 518 10.45 30.76 -16.34
N SER A 519 11.38 31.73 -16.17
CA SER A 519 12.76 31.64 -16.72
C SER A 519 13.63 30.56 -16.01
N ARG A 520 13.22 30.10 -14.84
CA ARG A 520 13.94 29.12 -14.00
C ARG A 520 13.41 27.69 -14.21
N LEU A 521 12.38 27.54 -15.03
CA LEU A 521 11.73 26.27 -15.32
C LEU A 521 12.28 25.62 -16.59
N PRO A 522 12.12 24.28 -16.72
CA PRO A 522 12.23 23.62 -18.00
C PRO A 522 11.25 24.25 -19.00
N LEU A 523 11.78 24.69 -20.16
CA LEU A 523 10.98 25.37 -21.18
C LEU A 523 9.69 24.62 -21.55
N GLN A 524 9.75 23.29 -21.58
CA GLN A 524 8.58 22.45 -21.88
C GLN A 524 7.43 22.64 -20.88
N LEU A 525 7.73 22.78 -19.59
CA LEU A 525 6.70 22.99 -18.57
C LEU A 525 6.09 24.39 -18.68
N PHE A 526 6.94 25.40 -18.90
CA PHE A 526 6.47 26.76 -19.15
C PHE A 526 5.54 26.83 -20.36
N VAL A 527 5.94 26.23 -21.48
CA VAL A 527 5.16 26.23 -22.74
C VAL A 527 3.83 25.50 -22.59
N ARG A 528 3.79 24.36 -21.85
CA ARG A 528 2.53 23.69 -21.53
C ARG A 528 1.59 24.61 -20.75
N MET A 529 2.10 25.34 -19.77
CA MET A 529 1.29 26.25 -18.97
C MET A 529 0.78 27.44 -19.79
N ALA A 530 1.60 28.02 -20.64
CA ALA A 530 1.23 29.10 -21.56
C ALA A 530 0.18 28.62 -22.61
N TRP A 531 0.34 27.38 -23.11
CA TRP A 531 -0.69 26.76 -23.96
C TRP A 531 -2.03 26.60 -23.20
N LEU A 532 -1.99 26.15 -21.93
CA LEU A 532 -3.18 26.01 -21.12
C LEU A 532 -3.87 27.36 -20.88
N GLN A 533 -3.08 28.42 -20.66
CA GLN A 533 -3.63 29.80 -20.56
C GLN A 533 -4.42 30.20 -21.82
N ALA A 534 -3.83 29.95 -23.00
CA ALA A 534 -4.52 30.25 -24.27
C ALA A 534 -5.79 29.41 -24.44
N ARG A 535 -5.77 28.15 -24.06
CA ARG A 535 -6.92 27.26 -24.10
C ARG A 535 -8.03 27.72 -23.16
N LEU A 536 -7.70 28.06 -21.92
CA LEU A 536 -8.67 28.57 -20.94
C LEU A 536 -9.27 29.92 -21.36
N ALA A 537 -8.50 30.83 -21.98
CA ALA A 537 -9.02 32.06 -22.56
C ALA A 537 -10.10 31.80 -23.63
N TYR A 538 -9.85 30.82 -24.52
CA TYR A 538 -10.85 30.42 -25.49
C TYR A 538 -12.13 29.89 -24.83
N GLU A 539 -12.01 29.03 -23.79
CA GLU A 539 -13.15 28.44 -23.08
C GLU A 539 -13.94 29.47 -22.24
N GLN A 540 -13.31 30.58 -21.84
CA GLN A 540 -13.99 31.72 -21.25
C GLN A 540 -14.88 32.49 -22.27
N GLY A 541 -14.72 32.21 -23.55
CA GLY A 541 -15.39 32.95 -24.62
C GLY A 541 -14.59 34.19 -25.10
N GLU A 542 -13.27 34.22 -24.87
CA GLU A 542 -12.34 35.25 -25.31
C GLU A 542 -11.45 34.79 -26.48
N PRO A 543 -11.99 34.45 -27.65
CA PRO A 543 -11.21 33.85 -28.75
C PRO A 543 -10.13 34.78 -29.31
N ALA A 544 -10.32 36.10 -29.28
CA ALA A 544 -9.29 37.05 -29.70
C ALA A 544 -8.06 36.97 -28.78
N ARG A 545 -8.27 36.94 -27.46
CA ARG A 545 -7.20 36.79 -26.47
C ARG A 545 -6.48 35.45 -26.59
N ALA A 546 -7.25 34.37 -26.85
CA ALA A 546 -6.67 33.07 -27.10
C ALA A 546 -5.70 33.08 -28.28
N LEU A 547 -6.02 33.78 -29.39
CA LEU A 547 -5.13 33.93 -30.52
C LEU A 547 -3.85 34.73 -30.18
N ASP A 548 -3.94 35.79 -29.38
CA ASP A 548 -2.78 36.58 -28.97
C ASP A 548 -1.84 35.76 -28.08
N LEU A 549 -2.38 35.03 -27.13
CA LEU A 549 -1.63 34.09 -26.29
C LEU A 549 -1.01 32.95 -27.13
N ALA A 550 -1.73 32.42 -28.09
CA ALA A 550 -1.23 31.39 -29.02
C ALA A 550 -0.02 31.87 -29.82
N ARG A 551 -0.02 33.15 -30.27
CA ARG A 551 1.15 33.74 -30.94
C ARG A 551 2.36 33.84 -30.05
N MET A 552 2.17 34.16 -28.77
CA MET A 552 3.26 34.19 -27.78
C MET A 552 3.87 32.78 -27.60
N VAL A 553 3.06 31.73 -27.45
CA VAL A 553 3.53 30.34 -27.37
C VAL A 553 4.29 29.96 -28.65
N ARG A 554 3.81 30.32 -29.81
CA ARG A 554 4.49 30.07 -31.09
C ARG A 554 5.86 30.71 -31.17
N GLY A 555 6.08 31.86 -30.54
CA GLY A 555 7.39 32.51 -30.45
C GLY A 555 8.47 31.69 -29.74
N THR A 556 8.09 30.67 -28.97
CA THR A 556 9.02 29.77 -28.27
C THR A 556 9.46 28.56 -29.10
N PHE A 557 8.85 28.29 -30.23
CA PHE A 557 9.04 27.05 -31.00
C PHE A 557 10.48 26.82 -31.48
N GLY A 558 11.20 27.90 -31.78
CA GLY A 558 12.61 27.80 -32.17
C GLY A 558 13.54 27.23 -31.09
N GLN A 559 13.09 27.19 -29.85
CA GLN A 559 13.85 26.69 -28.70
C GLN A 559 13.37 25.29 -28.25
N LEU A 560 12.34 24.73 -28.90
CA LEU A 560 11.77 23.42 -28.58
C LEU A 560 12.29 22.34 -29.51
N GLU A 561 12.49 21.16 -28.96
CA GLU A 561 12.90 19.97 -29.69
C GLU A 561 11.68 19.07 -30.03
N ASP A 562 11.79 18.31 -31.13
CA ASP A 562 10.82 17.26 -31.43
C ASP A 562 11.01 16.03 -30.52
N PRO A 563 9.95 15.31 -30.15
CA PRO A 563 8.59 15.42 -30.68
C PRO A 563 7.72 16.48 -29.98
N PHE A 564 8.17 17.05 -28.86
CA PHE A 564 7.35 17.97 -28.04
C PHE A 564 6.92 19.23 -28.82
N ARG A 565 7.80 19.78 -29.66
CA ARG A 565 7.46 20.92 -30.52
C ARG A 565 6.28 20.60 -31.44
N ALA A 566 6.28 19.44 -32.09
CA ALA A 566 5.22 19.01 -32.96
C ALA A 566 3.88 18.84 -32.23
N ASP A 567 3.91 18.26 -31.00
CA ASP A 567 2.71 18.11 -30.17
C ASP A 567 2.08 19.45 -29.79
N VAL A 568 2.90 20.41 -29.33
CA VAL A 568 2.40 21.73 -28.97
C VAL A 568 1.94 22.51 -30.18
N ALA A 569 2.70 22.47 -31.29
CA ALA A 569 2.34 23.18 -32.52
C ALA A 569 1.04 22.70 -33.14
N SER A 570 0.82 21.37 -33.19
CA SER A 570 -0.42 20.79 -33.67
C SER A 570 -1.62 21.13 -32.79
N SER A 571 -1.48 21.04 -31.45
CA SER A 571 -2.51 21.41 -30.49
C SER A 571 -2.83 22.90 -30.53
N LEU A 572 -1.83 23.75 -30.74
CA LEU A 572 -1.99 25.19 -30.88
C LEU A 572 -2.71 25.57 -32.16
N ALA A 573 -2.37 24.94 -33.30
CA ALA A 573 -3.06 25.14 -34.55
C ALA A 573 -4.57 24.77 -34.46
N LEU A 574 -4.88 23.70 -33.76
CA LEU A 574 -6.28 23.33 -33.49
C LEU A 574 -7.02 24.41 -32.68
N LEU A 575 -6.38 24.95 -31.62
CA LEU A 575 -6.94 26.03 -30.82
C LEU A 575 -7.13 27.32 -31.65
N GLU A 576 -6.17 27.67 -32.49
CA GLU A 576 -6.26 28.81 -33.41
C GLU A 576 -7.44 28.67 -34.38
N ALA A 577 -7.67 27.50 -34.92
CA ALA A 577 -8.82 27.24 -35.78
C ALA A 577 -10.13 27.40 -35.01
N GLN A 578 -10.24 26.83 -33.81
CA GLN A 578 -11.42 26.99 -32.95
C GLN A 578 -11.67 28.47 -32.60
N ALA A 579 -10.63 29.21 -32.28
CA ALA A 579 -10.74 30.62 -31.96
C ALA A 579 -11.20 31.46 -33.20
N ASN A 580 -10.70 31.14 -34.39
CA ASN A 580 -11.15 31.80 -35.63
C ASN A 580 -12.65 31.50 -35.94
N TYR A 581 -13.11 30.26 -35.69
CA TYR A 581 -14.54 29.97 -35.78
C TYR A 581 -15.34 30.80 -34.76
N GLY A 582 -14.85 30.92 -33.52
CA GLY A 582 -15.48 31.77 -32.50
C GLY A 582 -15.51 33.24 -32.85
N LEU A 583 -14.59 33.72 -33.68
CA LEU A 583 -14.53 35.07 -34.22
C LEU A 583 -15.33 35.24 -35.54
N SER A 584 -16.07 34.23 -35.97
CA SER A 584 -16.78 34.23 -37.25
C SER A 584 -15.86 34.38 -38.48
N ARG A 585 -14.69 33.80 -38.45
CA ARG A 585 -13.69 33.78 -39.52
C ARG A 585 -13.49 32.35 -40.05
N PRO A 586 -14.50 31.77 -40.76
CA PRO A 586 -14.48 30.36 -41.12
C PRO A 586 -13.36 30.02 -42.16
N ASP A 587 -13.04 30.94 -43.06
CA ASP A 587 -12.01 30.68 -44.09
C ASP A 587 -10.61 30.60 -43.51
N GLU A 588 -10.29 31.51 -42.57
CA GLU A 588 -9.06 31.47 -41.80
C GLU A 588 -8.96 30.19 -40.98
N ALA A 589 -10.04 29.81 -40.29
CA ALA A 589 -10.09 28.57 -39.52
C ALA A 589 -9.84 27.35 -40.40
N LEU A 590 -10.52 27.24 -41.55
CA LEU A 590 -10.34 26.14 -42.48
C LEU A 590 -8.90 26.08 -43.04
N SER A 591 -8.31 27.23 -43.37
CA SER A 591 -6.92 27.32 -43.83
C SER A 591 -5.94 26.79 -42.76
N VAL A 592 -6.19 27.09 -41.46
CA VAL A 592 -5.37 26.59 -40.35
C VAL A 592 -5.52 25.07 -40.22
N LEU A 593 -6.76 24.54 -40.29
CA LEU A 593 -7.01 23.08 -40.19
C LEU A 593 -6.36 22.32 -41.37
N GLN A 594 -6.42 22.87 -42.55
CA GLN A 594 -5.78 22.25 -43.73
C GLN A 594 -4.25 22.19 -43.58
N ARG A 595 -3.61 23.29 -43.16
CA ARG A 595 -2.18 23.32 -42.87
C ARG A 595 -1.83 22.33 -41.72
N LEU A 596 -2.60 22.28 -40.63
CA LEU A 596 -2.40 21.32 -39.55
C LEU A 596 -2.33 19.88 -40.06
N ARG A 597 -3.23 19.49 -40.98
CA ARG A 597 -3.26 18.14 -41.59
C ARG A 597 -2.05 17.86 -42.47
N VAL A 598 -1.51 18.89 -43.12
CA VAL A 598 -0.32 18.78 -44.00
C VAL A 598 0.95 18.73 -43.16
N ASP A 599 1.09 19.63 -42.19
CA ASP A 599 2.31 19.78 -41.41
C ASP A 599 2.47 18.68 -40.36
N TYR A 600 1.36 18.18 -39.78
CA TYR A 600 1.37 17.21 -38.68
C TYR A 600 0.36 16.07 -38.92
N PRO A 601 0.44 15.31 -40.04
CA PRO A 601 -0.60 14.36 -40.45
C PRO A 601 -0.82 13.21 -39.48
N GLN A 602 0.15 12.89 -38.62
CA GLN A 602 0.08 11.83 -37.62
C GLN A 602 -0.36 12.33 -36.23
N ALA A 603 -0.51 13.63 -36.05
CA ALA A 603 -0.88 14.18 -34.76
C ALA A 603 -2.38 13.95 -34.48
N ASP A 604 -2.72 13.59 -33.23
CA ASP A 604 -4.12 13.48 -32.79
C ASP A 604 -4.92 14.76 -33.06
N ALA A 605 -4.28 15.93 -32.99
CA ALA A 605 -4.89 17.22 -33.31
C ALA A 605 -5.30 17.31 -34.78
N ALA A 606 -4.50 16.76 -35.72
CA ALA A 606 -4.84 16.73 -37.14
C ALA A 606 -6.05 15.84 -37.40
N VAL A 607 -6.13 14.70 -36.74
CA VAL A 607 -7.31 13.81 -36.87
C VAL A 607 -8.54 14.48 -36.27
N PHE A 608 -8.42 15.05 -35.04
CA PHE A 608 -9.53 15.75 -34.39
C PHE A 608 -9.98 17.02 -35.17
N SER A 609 -9.12 17.59 -35.99
CA SER A 609 -9.44 18.73 -36.84
C SER A 609 -10.63 18.49 -37.77
N TYR A 610 -10.85 17.23 -38.23
CA TYR A 610 -12.04 16.85 -38.99
C TYR A 610 -13.33 16.99 -38.21
N VAL A 611 -13.29 16.66 -36.90
CA VAL A 611 -14.43 16.84 -35.99
C VAL A 611 -14.79 18.32 -35.89
N ILE A 612 -13.78 19.19 -35.64
CA ILE A 612 -13.98 20.65 -35.51
C ILE A 612 -14.54 21.24 -36.81
N GLU A 613 -14.04 20.85 -37.95
CA GLU A 613 -14.55 21.31 -39.24
C GLU A 613 -16.03 20.88 -39.45
N ALA A 614 -16.33 19.62 -39.19
CA ALA A 614 -17.68 19.08 -39.33
C ALA A 614 -18.69 19.75 -38.38
N GLU A 615 -18.31 19.92 -37.09
CA GLU A 615 -19.14 20.63 -36.12
C GLU A 615 -19.39 22.10 -36.52
N ALA A 616 -18.38 22.76 -37.08
CA ALA A 616 -18.56 24.11 -37.62
C ALA A 616 -19.56 24.13 -38.78
N TYR A 617 -19.56 23.15 -39.68
CA TYR A 617 -20.56 23.01 -40.74
C TYR A 617 -21.96 22.72 -40.14
N VAL A 618 -22.06 21.89 -39.10
CA VAL A 618 -23.35 21.67 -38.41
C VAL A 618 -23.90 22.97 -37.82
N ALA A 619 -23.05 23.78 -37.18
CA ALA A 619 -23.44 25.08 -36.62
C ALA A 619 -23.90 26.09 -37.71
N GLN A 620 -23.36 26.01 -38.92
CA GLN A 620 -23.74 26.79 -40.08
C GLN A 620 -25.00 26.23 -40.81
N GLY A 621 -25.55 25.11 -40.38
CA GLY A 621 -26.67 24.42 -41.07
C GLY A 621 -26.23 23.65 -42.31
N ARG A 622 -24.95 23.57 -42.66
CA ARG A 622 -24.37 22.86 -43.81
C ARG A 622 -24.23 21.36 -43.50
N LEU A 623 -25.39 20.71 -43.28
CA LEU A 623 -25.41 19.31 -42.80
C LEU A 623 -24.79 18.29 -43.73
N VAL A 624 -24.91 18.50 -45.08
CA VAL A 624 -24.30 17.60 -46.09
C VAL A 624 -22.76 17.69 -46.07
N ASP A 625 -22.24 18.90 -45.94
CA ASP A 625 -20.78 19.09 -45.84
C ASP A 625 -20.25 18.50 -44.55
N ALA A 626 -20.94 18.67 -43.42
CA ALA A 626 -20.59 18.09 -42.14
C ALA A 626 -20.55 16.55 -42.18
N GLN A 627 -21.61 15.94 -42.73
CA GLN A 627 -21.64 14.48 -42.92
C GLN A 627 -20.43 13.98 -43.74
N ARG A 628 -20.11 14.65 -44.85
CA ARG A 628 -18.99 14.27 -45.72
C ARG A 628 -17.67 14.30 -44.94
N VAL A 629 -17.44 15.31 -44.12
CA VAL A 629 -16.21 15.45 -43.34
C VAL A 629 -16.15 14.40 -42.21
N PHE A 630 -17.24 14.10 -41.56
CA PHE A 630 -17.31 13.04 -40.56
C PHE A 630 -17.04 11.65 -41.16
N VAL A 631 -17.59 11.35 -42.34
CA VAL A 631 -17.33 10.09 -43.05
C VAL A 631 -15.86 10.02 -43.48
N LYS A 632 -15.33 11.12 -44.03
CA LYS A 632 -13.91 11.22 -44.46
C LYS A 632 -12.96 10.95 -43.29
N LEU A 633 -13.27 11.39 -42.07
CA LEU A 633 -12.49 11.07 -40.87
C LEU A 633 -12.34 9.55 -40.69
N ALA A 634 -13.44 8.80 -40.81
CA ALA A 634 -13.40 7.35 -40.66
C ALA A 634 -12.74 6.62 -41.86
N ASP A 635 -12.79 7.21 -43.05
CA ASP A 635 -12.15 6.67 -44.27
C ASP A 635 -10.64 6.86 -44.23
N ASP A 636 -10.17 8.06 -43.84
CA ASP A 636 -8.75 8.39 -43.79
C ASP A 636 -8.03 7.80 -42.59
N PHE A 637 -8.74 7.61 -41.45
CA PHE A 637 -8.17 7.18 -40.20
C PHE A 637 -8.96 6.03 -39.56
N PRO A 638 -9.11 4.87 -40.23
CA PRO A 638 -10.00 3.80 -39.74
C PRO A 638 -9.56 3.17 -38.44
N GLN A 639 -8.29 3.29 -38.02
CA GLN A 639 -7.76 2.75 -36.77
C GLN A 639 -7.74 3.79 -35.63
N ASN A 640 -8.11 5.03 -35.92
CA ASN A 640 -8.10 6.06 -34.88
C ASN A 640 -9.36 5.98 -34.00
N ARG A 641 -9.21 6.30 -32.71
CA ARG A 641 -10.31 6.30 -31.73
C ARG A 641 -11.50 7.19 -32.13
N PHE A 642 -11.30 8.22 -32.98
CA PHE A 642 -12.35 9.11 -33.43
C PHE A 642 -13.12 8.57 -34.64
N ALA A 643 -12.70 7.51 -35.27
CA ALA A 643 -13.36 6.99 -36.48
C ALA A 643 -14.79 6.52 -36.22
N ALA A 644 -15.01 5.72 -35.17
CA ALA A 644 -16.34 5.30 -34.76
C ALA A 644 -17.24 6.50 -34.37
N TYR A 645 -16.69 7.47 -33.64
CA TYR A 645 -17.38 8.72 -33.32
C TYR A 645 -17.77 9.51 -34.58
N GLY A 646 -16.86 9.62 -35.55
CA GLY A 646 -17.14 10.28 -36.83
C GLY A 646 -18.33 9.65 -37.57
N LEU A 647 -18.39 8.32 -37.65
CA LEU A 647 -19.52 7.62 -38.28
C LEU A 647 -20.84 7.86 -37.52
N LEU A 648 -20.81 7.81 -36.17
CA LEU A 648 -21.99 8.11 -35.37
C LEU A 648 -22.50 9.53 -35.64
N GLN A 649 -21.61 10.55 -35.61
CA GLN A 649 -21.98 11.93 -35.86
C GLN A 649 -22.43 12.16 -37.29
N ALA A 650 -21.83 11.49 -38.27
CA ALA A 650 -22.30 11.54 -39.67
C ALA A 650 -23.75 11.06 -39.81
N ALA A 651 -24.07 9.92 -39.17
CA ALA A 651 -25.43 9.37 -39.20
C ALA A 651 -26.45 10.30 -38.49
N LEU A 652 -26.09 10.82 -37.31
CA LEU A 652 -26.95 11.76 -36.58
C LEU A 652 -27.14 13.06 -37.34
N THR A 653 -26.14 13.52 -38.12
CA THR A 653 -26.19 14.73 -38.91
C THR A 653 -27.09 14.54 -40.10
N VAL A 654 -26.95 13.45 -40.87
CA VAL A 654 -27.83 13.22 -42.03
C VAL A 654 -29.25 12.90 -41.63
N ARG A 655 -29.52 12.27 -40.48
CA ARG A 655 -30.84 12.06 -39.93
C ARG A 655 -31.62 13.39 -39.78
N LYS A 656 -30.96 14.50 -39.42
CA LYS A 656 -31.57 15.84 -39.24
C LYS A 656 -32.16 16.38 -40.55
N LEU A 657 -31.77 15.90 -41.73
CA LEU A 657 -32.35 16.30 -43.03
C LEU A 657 -33.81 15.79 -43.19
N GLY A 658 -34.20 14.75 -42.45
CA GLY A 658 -35.58 14.33 -42.27
C GLY A 658 -36.24 13.53 -43.41
N GLN A 659 -35.62 13.36 -44.58
CA GLN A 659 -36.17 12.57 -45.67
C GLN A 659 -35.90 11.05 -45.47
N ASP A 660 -36.76 10.22 -46.04
CA ASP A 660 -36.59 8.75 -45.93
C ASP A 660 -35.30 8.23 -46.56
N SER A 661 -34.82 8.87 -47.65
CA SER A 661 -33.48 8.56 -48.20
C SER A 661 -32.37 8.82 -47.22
N ASN A 662 -32.43 9.93 -46.49
CA ASN A 662 -31.44 10.32 -45.48
C ASN A 662 -31.49 9.40 -44.26
N ARG A 663 -32.71 8.96 -43.84
CA ARG A 663 -32.85 7.96 -42.79
C ARG A 663 -32.20 6.61 -43.13
N ARG A 664 -32.36 6.17 -44.41
CA ARG A 664 -31.69 4.96 -44.92
C ARG A 664 -30.17 5.13 -44.96
N GLU A 665 -29.69 6.30 -45.41
CA GLU A 665 -28.29 6.64 -45.44
C GLU A 665 -27.69 6.63 -44.00
N ALA A 666 -28.34 7.26 -43.02
CA ALA A 666 -27.95 7.21 -41.63
C ALA A 666 -27.87 5.77 -41.09
N TYR A 667 -28.85 4.94 -41.47
CA TYR A 667 -28.83 3.53 -41.10
C TYR A 667 -27.61 2.81 -41.64
N ASN A 668 -27.29 3.01 -42.92
CA ASN A 668 -26.13 2.39 -43.55
C ASN A 668 -24.79 2.86 -42.95
N ILE A 669 -24.69 4.13 -42.59
CA ILE A 669 -23.50 4.67 -41.90
C ILE A 669 -23.34 4.01 -40.52
N LEU A 670 -24.43 3.84 -39.77
CA LEU A 670 -24.39 3.15 -38.47
C LEU A 670 -24.08 1.66 -38.62
N GLU A 671 -24.58 1.03 -39.68
CA GLU A 671 -24.23 -0.39 -39.95
C GLU A 671 -22.74 -0.55 -40.21
N ARG A 672 -22.14 0.38 -40.97
CA ARG A 672 -20.70 0.44 -41.16
C ARG A 672 -19.94 0.63 -39.84
N LEU A 673 -20.44 1.46 -38.92
CA LEU A 673 -19.86 1.62 -37.59
C LEU A 673 -19.86 0.27 -36.84
N VAL A 674 -21.00 -0.39 -36.80
CA VAL A 674 -21.15 -1.66 -36.05
C VAL A 674 -20.26 -2.76 -36.63
N GLN A 675 -20.12 -2.85 -37.96
CA GLN A 675 -19.29 -3.85 -38.62
C GLN A 675 -17.81 -3.59 -38.44
N ASN A 676 -17.36 -2.35 -38.57
CA ASN A 676 -15.95 -1.99 -38.53
C ASN A 676 -15.39 -1.82 -37.09
N TYR A 677 -16.25 -1.46 -36.12
CA TYR A 677 -15.85 -1.15 -34.75
C TYR A 677 -16.68 -1.91 -33.70
N PRO A 678 -16.73 -3.27 -33.76
CA PRO A 678 -17.62 -4.08 -32.90
C PRO A 678 -17.31 -4.00 -31.42
N GLN A 679 -16.12 -3.51 -31.04
CA GLN A 679 -15.71 -3.32 -29.63
C GLN A 679 -15.84 -1.88 -29.14
N SER A 680 -16.42 -0.99 -29.94
CA SER A 680 -16.61 0.42 -29.54
C SER A 680 -17.70 0.57 -28.50
N ASP A 681 -17.47 1.44 -27.52
CA ASP A 681 -18.50 1.83 -26.51
C ASP A 681 -19.73 2.47 -27.16
N LEU A 682 -19.65 2.87 -28.43
CA LEU A 682 -20.73 3.49 -29.18
C LEU A 682 -21.70 2.47 -29.81
N ILE A 683 -21.45 1.17 -29.73
CA ILE A 683 -22.28 0.13 -30.35
C ILE A 683 -23.73 0.19 -29.86
N PHE A 684 -23.92 0.33 -28.54
CA PHE A 684 -25.27 0.48 -27.99
C PHE A 684 -26.02 1.67 -28.64
N THR A 685 -25.40 2.85 -28.64
CA THR A 685 -25.98 4.07 -29.23
C THR A 685 -26.24 3.92 -30.71
N ALA A 686 -25.33 3.33 -31.46
CA ALA A 686 -25.46 3.08 -32.88
C ALA A 686 -26.64 2.14 -33.17
N ARG A 687 -26.76 1.00 -32.52
CA ARG A 687 -27.86 0.05 -32.68
C ARG A 687 -29.20 0.63 -32.19
N PHE A 688 -29.21 1.37 -31.10
CA PHE A 688 -30.40 2.07 -30.62
C PHE A 688 -30.91 3.08 -31.65
N THR A 689 -29.99 3.88 -32.24
CA THR A 689 -30.33 4.85 -33.30
C THR A 689 -30.78 4.14 -34.57
N GLN A 690 -30.22 2.99 -34.93
CA GLN A 690 -30.72 2.17 -36.04
C GLN A 690 -32.18 1.74 -35.84
N GLY A 691 -32.51 1.28 -34.61
CA GLY A 691 -33.89 0.96 -34.24
C GLY A 691 -34.82 2.17 -34.38
N ASP A 692 -34.40 3.35 -33.94
CA ASP A 692 -35.15 4.58 -34.12
C ASP A 692 -35.38 4.94 -35.59
N LEU A 693 -34.36 4.85 -36.43
CA LEU A 693 -34.46 5.10 -37.87
C LEU A 693 -35.43 4.12 -38.54
N LEU A 694 -35.39 2.84 -38.16
CA LEU A 694 -36.36 1.85 -38.67
C LEU A 694 -37.80 2.19 -38.25
N ARG A 695 -38.01 2.67 -37.02
CA ARG A 695 -39.35 3.17 -36.57
C ARG A 695 -39.79 4.37 -37.36
N GLU A 696 -38.92 5.34 -37.61
CA GLU A 696 -39.20 6.54 -38.43
C GLU A 696 -39.54 6.19 -39.88
N LEU A 697 -39.01 5.05 -40.39
CA LEU A 697 -39.32 4.49 -41.72
C LEU A 697 -40.54 3.55 -41.69
N ASN A 698 -41.27 3.48 -40.56
CA ASN A 698 -42.41 2.57 -40.32
C ASN A 698 -42.06 1.06 -40.44
N GLN A 699 -40.77 0.69 -40.30
CA GLN A 699 -40.33 -0.69 -40.36
C GLN A 699 -40.28 -1.29 -38.94
N PHE A 700 -41.46 -1.32 -38.29
CA PHE A 700 -41.57 -1.68 -36.85
C PHE A 700 -41.13 -3.10 -36.54
N ALA A 701 -41.27 -4.07 -37.46
CA ALA A 701 -40.83 -5.44 -37.25
C ALA A 701 -39.29 -5.55 -37.17
N SER A 702 -38.60 -4.86 -38.06
CA SER A 702 -37.11 -4.79 -38.06
C SER A 702 -36.60 -4.01 -36.85
N ALA A 703 -37.28 -2.90 -36.50
CA ALA A 703 -36.96 -2.12 -35.30
C ALA A 703 -37.08 -2.97 -34.03
N LEU A 704 -38.17 -3.74 -33.92
CA LEU A 704 -38.39 -4.66 -32.80
C LEU A 704 -37.22 -5.61 -32.63
N GLN A 705 -36.82 -6.31 -33.70
CA GLN A 705 -35.71 -7.23 -33.70
C GLN A 705 -34.41 -6.56 -33.26
N THR A 706 -34.14 -5.35 -33.75
CA THR A 706 -32.93 -4.58 -33.39
C THR A 706 -32.91 -4.28 -31.88
N TYR A 707 -34.03 -3.82 -31.31
CA TYR A 707 -34.09 -3.50 -29.90
C TYR A 707 -34.07 -4.72 -29.00
N GLU A 708 -34.76 -5.83 -29.38
CA GLU A 708 -34.70 -7.08 -28.63
C GLU A 708 -33.27 -7.63 -28.53
N THR A 709 -32.55 -7.63 -29.66
CA THR A 709 -31.11 -8.01 -29.69
C THR A 709 -30.29 -7.08 -28.75
N LEU A 710 -30.53 -5.78 -28.82
CA LEU A 710 -29.82 -4.80 -28.00
C LEU A 710 -30.03 -5.03 -26.49
N VAL A 711 -31.26 -5.34 -26.07
CA VAL A 711 -31.59 -5.65 -24.67
C VAL A 711 -30.88 -6.91 -24.19
N VAL A 712 -30.77 -7.93 -25.06
CA VAL A 712 -30.08 -9.19 -24.74
C VAL A 712 -28.56 -9.01 -24.66
N ASP A 713 -27.96 -8.30 -25.61
CA ASP A 713 -26.54 -8.13 -25.71
C ASP A 713 -25.97 -7.16 -24.64
N PHE A 714 -26.77 -6.17 -24.24
CA PHE A 714 -26.33 -5.10 -23.32
C PHE A 714 -27.22 -4.95 -22.06
N PRO A 715 -27.47 -6.00 -21.28
CA PRO A 715 -28.46 -5.98 -20.18
C PRO A 715 -28.09 -5.03 -19.03
N ARG A 716 -26.82 -4.64 -18.93
CA ARG A 716 -26.30 -3.73 -17.90
C ARG A 716 -26.04 -2.30 -18.38
N HIS A 717 -26.31 -2.00 -19.63
CA HIS A 717 -26.10 -0.64 -20.16
C HIS A 717 -27.05 0.35 -19.47
N ALA A 718 -26.57 1.60 -19.23
CA ALA A 718 -27.35 2.63 -18.53
C ALA A 718 -28.70 2.89 -19.22
N ASP A 719 -28.73 2.89 -20.55
CA ASP A 719 -29.92 3.20 -21.36
C ASP A 719 -30.70 1.97 -21.80
N VAL A 720 -30.40 0.76 -21.29
CA VAL A 720 -31.12 -0.47 -21.70
C VAL A 720 -32.61 -0.38 -21.45
N ARG A 721 -33.07 0.37 -20.44
CA ARG A 721 -34.47 0.57 -20.15
C ARG A 721 -35.21 1.40 -21.23
N ALA A 722 -34.48 2.28 -21.91
CA ALA A 722 -35.03 2.99 -23.08
C ALA A 722 -35.22 2.02 -24.27
N ALA A 723 -34.31 1.05 -24.46
CA ALA A 723 -34.49 0.01 -25.46
C ALA A 723 -35.68 -0.91 -25.14
N GLU A 724 -35.87 -1.32 -23.88
CA GLU A 724 -37.04 -2.09 -23.45
C GLU A 724 -38.35 -1.33 -23.70
N LEU A 725 -38.39 -0.01 -23.48
CA LEU A 725 -39.51 0.81 -23.81
C LEU A 725 -39.79 0.84 -25.31
N ALA A 726 -38.73 0.94 -26.12
CA ALA A 726 -38.85 0.93 -27.58
C ALA A 726 -39.36 -0.42 -28.12
N VAL A 727 -38.99 -1.55 -27.48
CA VAL A 727 -39.56 -2.88 -27.75
C VAL A 727 -41.07 -2.87 -27.55
N ALA A 728 -41.56 -2.33 -26.42
CA ALA A 728 -42.97 -2.23 -26.14
C ALA A 728 -43.71 -1.28 -27.14
N ASP A 729 -43.06 -0.17 -27.52
CA ASP A 729 -43.55 0.73 -28.54
C ASP A 729 -43.74 0.06 -29.90
N CYS A 730 -42.74 -0.77 -30.30
CA CYS A 730 -42.82 -1.54 -31.55
C CYS A 730 -43.96 -2.58 -31.50
N HIS A 731 -44.13 -3.26 -30.39
CA HIS A 731 -45.29 -4.16 -30.19
C HIS A 731 -46.63 -3.40 -30.29
N ALA A 732 -46.74 -2.23 -29.69
CA ALA A 732 -47.95 -1.42 -29.76
C ALA A 732 -48.27 -0.92 -31.20
N ALA A 733 -47.20 -0.61 -31.97
CA ALA A 733 -47.37 -0.20 -33.39
C ALA A 733 -47.79 -1.39 -34.29
N LEU A 734 -47.29 -2.61 -34.02
CA LEU A 734 -47.62 -3.82 -34.77
C LEU A 734 -48.96 -4.45 -34.36
N ALA A 735 -49.60 -3.94 -33.33
CA ALA A 735 -50.85 -4.50 -32.77
C ALA A 735 -52.07 -4.38 -33.70
N THR A 736 -52.05 -3.55 -34.71
CA THR A 736 -53.12 -3.46 -35.75
C THR A 736 -53.17 -4.70 -36.62
N ALA A 737 -52.05 -5.39 -36.81
CA ALA A 737 -51.98 -6.63 -37.59
C ALA A 737 -52.11 -7.91 -36.72
N ASP A 738 -51.76 -7.78 -35.43
CA ASP A 738 -51.77 -8.91 -34.49
C ASP A 738 -52.10 -8.43 -33.06
N ALA A 739 -53.32 -8.74 -32.63
CA ALA A 739 -53.82 -8.30 -31.33
C ALA A 739 -53.03 -8.78 -30.12
N THR A 740 -52.34 -9.93 -30.22
CA THR A 740 -51.50 -10.47 -29.14
C THR A 740 -50.30 -9.54 -28.83
N ARG A 741 -49.90 -8.76 -29.81
CA ARG A 741 -48.83 -7.78 -29.62
C ARG A 741 -49.19 -6.62 -28.73
N LEU A 742 -50.49 -6.25 -28.69
CA LEU A 742 -50.95 -5.21 -27.75
C LEU A 742 -50.80 -5.67 -26.30
N GLU A 743 -51.06 -6.97 -26.03
CA GLU A 743 -50.86 -7.52 -24.69
C GLU A 743 -49.37 -7.53 -24.31
N ARG A 744 -48.47 -7.85 -25.24
CA ARG A 744 -47.01 -7.78 -25.00
C ARG A 744 -46.55 -6.33 -24.75
N ALA A 745 -47.11 -5.35 -25.48
CA ALA A 745 -46.86 -3.94 -25.23
C ALA A 745 -47.31 -3.52 -23.83
N ILE A 746 -48.51 -3.89 -23.44
CA ILE A 746 -49.07 -3.63 -22.11
C ILE A 746 -48.16 -4.22 -21.03
N ALA A 747 -47.74 -5.49 -21.14
CA ALA A 747 -46.84 -6.15 -20.18
C ALA A 747 -45.47 -5.46 -20.08
N GLY A 748 -44.92 -5.02 -21.23
CA GLY A 748 -43.66 -4.27 -21.28
C GLY A 748 -43.73 -2.93 -20.56
N TYR A 749 -44.79 -2.15 -20.84
CA TYR A 749 -45.02 -0.87 -20.19
C TYR A 749 -45.29 -1.02 -18.70
N GLU A 750 -46.09 -1.98 -18.28
CA GLU A 750 -46.41 -2.27 -16.88
C GLU A 750 -45.11 -2.59 -16.11
N ARG A 751 -44.25 -3.48 -16.65
CA ARG A 751 -42.98 -3.80 -16.04
C ARG A 751 -42.10 -2.58 -15.82
N LEU A 752 -41.97 -1.70 -16.83
CA LEU A 752 -41.14 -0.49 -16.76
C LEU A 752 -41.70 0.57 -15.81
N GLN A 753 -43.02 0.72 -15.76
CA GLN A 753 -43.69 1.66 -14.85
C GLN A 753 -43.37 1.35 -13.38
N PHE A 754 -43.34 0.06 -13.00
CA PHE A 754 -43.14 -0.36 -11.63
C PHE A 754 -41.66 -0.72 -11.29
N LEU A 755 -40.73 -0.48 -12.21
CA LEU A 755 -39.31 -0.78 -11.98
C LEU A 755 -38.67 0.31 -11.10
N PRO A 756 -38.31 0.00 -9.80
CA PRO A 756 -37.91 1.03 -8.85
C PRO A 756 -36.66 1.81 -9.26
N ASN A 757 -35.72 1.13 -9.95
CA ASN A 757 -34.44 1.70 -10.37
C ASN A 757 -34.46 2.35 -11.77
N ALA A 758 -35.62 2.43 -12.42
CA ALA A 758 -35.73 3.14 -13.67
C ALA A 758 -35.91 4.67 -13.42
N PRO A 759 -35.35 5.50 -14.31
CA PRO A 759 -35.54 6.95 -14.22
C PRO A 759 -37.01 7.32 -14.15
N LEU A 760 -37.38 8.30 -13.31
CA LEU A 760 -38.76 8.72 -13.09
C LEU A 760 -39.46 9.16 -14.39
N ASP A 761 -38.73 9.90 -15.26
CA ASP A 761 -39.25 10.32 -16.57
C ASP A 761 -39.65 9.14 -17.46
N LEU A 762 -38.83 8.06 -17.44
CA LEU A 762 -39.11 6.86 -18.23
C LEU A 762 -40.29 6.07 -17.65
N ARG A 763 -40.38 5.99 -16.33
CA ARG A 763 -41.51 5.34 -15.63
C ARG A 763 -42.84 6.04 -15.95
N LEU A 764 -42.83 7.39 -15.98
CA LEU A 764 -44.00 8.19 -16.39
C LEU A 764 -44.39 7.94 -17.83
N GLU A 765 -43.44 7.89 -18.74
CA GLU A 765 -43.73 7.59 -20.14
C GLU A 765 -44.29 6.18 -20.30
N ALA A 766 -43.68 5.18 -19.66
CA ALA A 766 -44.18 3.81 -19.69
C ALA A 766 -45.59 3.72 -19.10
N GLY A 767 -45.86 4.37 -17.97
CA GLY A 767 -47.18 4.37 -17.33
C GLY A 767 -48.26 5.11 -18.16
N PHE A 768 -47.88 6.23 -18.81
CA PHE A 768 -48.77 6.88 -19.80
C PHE A 768 -49.14 5.90 -20.91
N LYS A 769 -48.16 5.29 -21.57
CA LYS A 769 -48.34 4.36 -22.69
C LYS A 769 -49.07 3.09 -22.28
N HIS A 770 -48.88 2.61 -21.04
CA HIS A 770 -49.63 1.49 -20.45
C HIS A 770 -51.10 1.79 -20.42
N GLY A 771 -51.49 2.90 -19.79
CA GLY A 771 -52.90 3.32 -19.75
C GLY A 771 -53.49 3.60 -21.13
N TYR A 772 -52.72 4.22 -22.02
CA TYR A 772 -53.17 4.49 -23.40
C TYR A 772 -53.41 3.18 -24.19
N ALA A 773 -52.54 2.16 -24.02
CA ALA A 773 -52.76 0.84 -24.63
C ALA A 773 -54.02 0.16 -24.05
N LEU A 774 -54.30 0.32 -22.75
CA LEU A 774 -55.53 -0.17 -22.11
C LEU A 774 -56.77 0.52 -22.69
N VAL A 775 -56.73 1.85 -22.93
CA VAL A 775 -57.81 2.55 -23.60
C VAL A 775 -58.08 1.99 -25.00
N ARG A 776 -57.03 1.79 -25.81
CA ARG A 776 -57.13 1.19 -27.15
C ARG A 776 -57.68 -0.24 -27.12
N SER A 777 -57.51 -0.98 -26.04
CA SER A 777 -58.08 -2.32 -25.83
C SER A 777 -59.47 -2.31 -25.22
N GLY A 778 -60.12 -1.18 -25.12
CA GLY A 778 -61.49 -1.02 -24.56
C GLY A 778 -61.54 -1.07 -23.01
N LYS A 779 -60.42 -1.08 -22.34
CA LYS A 779 -60.30 -1.18 -20.88
C LYS A 779 -60.11 0.20 -20.20
N ALA A 780 -60.90 1.20 -20.55
CA ALA A 780 -60.73 2.58 -20.07
C ALA A 780 -60.79 2.70 -18.52
N ALA A 781 -61.59 1.90 -17.84
CA ALA A 781 -61.65 1.89 -16.37
C ALA A 781 -60.31 1.48 -15.74
N ARG A 782 -59.64 0.47 -16.33
CA ARG A 782 -58.31 0.06 -15.91
C ARG A 782 -57.23 1.09 -16.21
N ALA A 783 -57.34 1.79 -17.33
CA ALA A 783 -56.41 2.88 -17.68
C ALA A 783 -56.40 3.99 -16.60
N ARG A 784 -57.58 4.36 -16.08
CA ARG A 784 -57.68 5.32 -14.98
C ARG A 784 -57.01 4.78 -13.70
N GLN A 785 -57.19 3.49 -13.39
CA GLN A 785 -56.51 2.85 -12.24
C GLN A 785 -55.00 2.80 -12.37
N VAL A 786 -54.49 2.83 -13.59
CA VAL A 786 -53.02 2.91 -13.86
C VAL A 786 -52.53 4.34 -13.77
N TRP A 787 -53.22 5.29 -14.37
CA TRP A 787 -52.78 6.67 -14.49
C TRP A 787 -52.88 7.47 -13.20
N TRP A 788 -53.97 7.27 -12.38
CA TRP A 788 -54.18 8.08 -11.18
C TRP A 788 -53.05 7.87 -10.14
N PRO A 789 -52.68 6.66 -9.71
CA PRO A 789 -51.59 6.47 -8.77
C PRO A 789 -50.23 6.91 -9.30
N LEU A 790 -50.08 7.01 -10.64
CA LEU A 790 -48.85 7.52 -11.27
C LEU A 790 -48.68 9.00 -11.12
N VAL A 791 -49.79 9.78 -11.22
CA VAL A 791 -49.73 11.26 -11.22
C VAL A 791 -50.02 11.87 -9.85
N GLU A 792 -50.81 11.19 -8.99
CA GLU A 792 -51.22 11.70 -7.69
C GLU A 792 -50.02 12.12 -6.79
N PRO A 793 -48.91 11.36 -6.63
CA PRO A 793 -47.78 11.82 -5.85
C PRO A 793 -47.11 13.07 -6.41
N LEU A 794 -47.17 13.26 -7.72
CA LEU A 794 -46.48 14.35 -8.43
C LEU A 794 -47.27 15.66 -8.44
N ILE A 795 -48.59 15.58 -8.24
CA ILE A 795 -49.45 16.75 -8.13
C ILE A 795 -49.59 17.24 -6.68
N SER A 796 -49.37 16.36 -5.69
CA SER A 796 -49.49 16.65 -4.27
C SER A 796 -48.19 17.09 -3.60
N GLU A 797 -47.03 16.63 -4.09
CA GLU A 797 -45.73 16.87 -3.49
C GLU A 797 -44.78 17.70 -4.40
N ASP A 798 -44.34 18.87 -3.90
CA ASP A 798 -43.42 19.73 -4.65
C ASP A 798 -42.04 19.10 -4.86
N GLY A 799 -41.55 18.34 -3.90
CA GLY A 799 -40.21 17.69 -3.95
C GLY A 799 -40.09 16.63 -5.06
N SER A 800 -41.10 15.78 -5.22
CA SER A 800 -41.12 14.73 -6.24
C SER A 800 -41.18 15.28 -7.65
N ARG A 801 -41.90 16.39 -7.83
CA ARG A 801 -42.06 17.08 -9.11
C ARG A 801 -40.80 17.82 -9.55
N GLY A 802 -40.00 18.33 -8.61
CA GLY A 802 -38.73 18.99 -8.89
C GLY A 802 -37.68 18.02 -9.50
N ALA A 803 -37.85 16.71 -9.30
CA ALA A 803 -36.98 15.67 -9.88
C ALA A 803 -37.32 15.35 -11.35
N LEU A 804 -38.41 15.88 -11.93
CA LEU A 804 -38.80 15.64 -13.31
C LEU A 804 -37.98 16.48 -14.30
N GLY A 805 -37.38 15.82 -15.29
CA GLY A 805 -36.83 16.46 -16.48
C GLY A 805 -37.96 16.95 -17.44
N ALA A 806 -37.56 17.59 -18.53
CA ALA A 806 -38.50 18.08 -19.56
C ALA A 806 -39.37 16.93 -20.12
N ARG A 807 -38.84 15.75 -20.31
CA ARG A 807 -39.54 14.54 -20.78
C ARG A 807 -40.58 14.07 -19.76
N GLY A 808 -40.26 13.98 -18.51
CA GLY A 808 -41.21 13.59 -17.46
C GLY A 808 -42.38 14.60 -17.32
N ARG A 809 -42.08 15.89 -17.33
CA ARG A 809 -43.10 16.97 -17.33
C ARG A 809 -44.03 16.88 -18.53
N TYR A 810 -43.55 16.55 -19.72
CA TYR A 810 -44.36 16.33 -20.90
C TYR A 810 -45.32 15.14 -20.72
N TRP A 811 -44.83 14.01 -20.23
CA TRP A 811 -45.65 12.82 -20.00
C TRP A 811 -46.65 12.98 -18.86
N LEU A 812 -46.31 13.74 -17.82
CA LEU A 812 -47.26 14.12 -16.77
C LEU A 812 -48.42 14.94 -17.35
N ALA A 813 -48.13 15.95 -18.17
CA ALA A 813 -49.16 16.75 -18.82
C ALA A 813 -50.07 15.89 -19.74
N ARG A 814 -49.45 14.99 -20.51
CA ARG A 814 -50.20 14.04 -21.36
C ARG A 814 -51.15 13.14 -20.56
N THR A 815 -50.66 12.62 -19.42
CA THR A 815 -51.46 11.76 -18.57
C THR A 815 -52.66 12.47 -17.97
N LEU A 816 -52.45 13.73 -17.51
CA LEU A 816 -53.52 14.55 -16.98
C LEU A 816 -54.55 14.92 -18.09
N LEU A 817 -54.13 15.23 -19.32
CA LEU A 817 -55.03 15.46 -20.45
C LEU A 817 -55.91 14.23 -20.75
N GLU A 818 -55.32 13.04 -20.83
CA GLU A 818 -56.08 11.82 -21.11
C GLU A 818 -57.02 11.44 -19.97
N LEU A 819 -56.59 11.64 -18.69
CA LEU A 819 -57.49 11.50 -17.55
C LEU A 819 -58.70 12.46 -17.65
N GLY A 820 -58.42 13.71 -17.98
CA GLY A 820 -59.48 14.69 -18.20
C GLY A 820 -60.49 14.30 -19.32
N LEU A 821 -59.98 13.79 -20.44
CA LEU A 821 -60.78 13.25 -21.54
C LEU A 821 -61.62 12.04 -21.11
N LEU A 822 -61.05 11.13 -20.31
CA LEU A 822 -61.82 10.00 -19.78
C LEU A 822 -62.92 10.42 -18.81
N HIS A 823 -62.69 11.43 -17.97
CA HIS A 823 -63.73 12.03 -17.09
C HIS A 823 -64.80 12.71 -17.91
N GLU A 824 -64.44 13.49 -18.96
CA GLU A 824 -65.40 14.12 -19.87
C GLU A 824 -66.35 13.10 -20.54
N GLN A 825 -65.74 11.97 -21.06
CA GLN A 825 -66.51 10.88 -21.70
C GLN A 825 -67.49 10.19 -20.74
N GLN A 826 -67.19 10.20 -19.43
CA GLN A 826 -68.04 9.64 -18.39
C GLN A 826 -69.05 10.64 -17.80
N GLY A 827 -69.11 11.87 -18.33
CA GLY A 827 -69.99 12.93 -17.83
C GLY A 827 -69.51 13.58 -16.52
N GLN A 828 -68.30 13.26 -16.08
CA GLN A 828 -67.66 13.77 -14.85
C GLN A 828 -66.96 15.10 -15.12
N LEU A 829 -67.79 16.16 -15.46
CA LEU A 829 -67.25 17.41 -15.95
C LEU A 829 -66.34 18.14 -14.93
N GLU A 830 -66.64 18.04 -13.62
CA GLU A 830 -65.78 18.69 -12.59
C GLU A 830 -64.43 18.11 -12.52
N GLN A 831 -64.31 16.76 -12.52
CA GLN A 831 -63.05 16.09 -12.52
C GLN A 831 -62.25 16.38 -13.81
N ALA A 832 -62.95 16.45 -14.97
CA ALA A 832 -62.31 16.85 -16.24
C ALA A 832 -61.72 18.26 -16.17
N ARG A 833 -62.45 19.23 -15.59
CA ARG A 833 -61.97 20.62 -15.39
C ARG A 833 -60.80 20.69 -14.44
N GLU A 834 -60.81 19.89 -13.36
CA GLU A 834 -59.73 19.79 -12.38
C GLU A 834 -58.42 19.35 -13.05
N MET A 835 -58.43 18.31 -13.91
CA MET A 835 -57.24 17.84 -14.63
C MET A 835 -56.66 18.93 -15.52
N MET A 836 -57.52 19.69 -16.25
CA MET A 836 -57.05 20.82 -17.10
C MET A 836 -56.47 21.95 -16.26
N THR A 837 -57.11 22.26 -15.12
CA THR A 837 -56.66 23.31 -14.20
C THR A 837 -55.31 22.95 -13.58
N LEU A 838 -55.05 21.64 -13.26
CA LEU A 838 -53.77 21.15 -12.74
C LEU A 838 -52.63 21.41 -13.70
N ILE A 839 -52.82 21.15 -15.02
CA ILE A 839 -51.80 21.41 -16.05
C ILE A 839 -51.41 22.88 -16.06
N LEU A 840 -52.40 23.79 -16.01
CA LEU A 840 -52.18 25.23 -16.03
C LEU A 840 -51.49 25.71 -14.75
N ARG A 841 -52.00 25.31 -13.59
CA ARG A 841 -51.47 25.68 -12.26
C ARG A 841 -50.04 25.21 -12.04
N LEU A 842 -49.68 24.03 -12.55
CA LEU A 842 -48.33 23.43 -12.39
C LEU A 842 -47.35 23.89 -13.48
N GLY A 843 -47.75 24.75 -14.41
CA GLY A 843 -46.91 25.25 -15.50
C GLY A 843 -46.38 24.11 -16.37
N LEU A 844 -47.16 23.08 -16.63
CA LEU A 844 -46.74 21.92 -17.42
C LEU A 844 -46.82 22.23 -18.94
N PRO A 845 -46.07 21.50 -19.77
CA PRO A 845 -46.22 21.56 -21.22
C PRO A 845 -47.67 21.31 -21.65
N ARG A 846 -48.06 21.78 -22.88
CA ARG A 846 -49.40 21.67 -23.47
C ARG A 846 -50.48 22.51 -22.74
N ALA A 847 -50.05 23.58 -22.08
CA ALA A 847 -50.96 24.50 -21.37
C ALA A 847 -52.08 25.07 -22.28
N GLU A 848 -51.81 25.38 -23.55
CA GLU A 848 -52.81 25.89 -24.48
C GLU A 848 -53.91 24.88 -24.80
N GLU A 849 -53.57 23.59 -24.94
CA GLU A 849 -54.55 22.53 -25.11
C GLU A 849 -55.45 22.37 -23.87
N ALA A 850 -54.82 22.43 -22.70
CA ALA A 850 -55.54 22.37 -21.43
C ALA A 850 -56.47 23.58 -21.26
N ARG A 851 -55.99 24.77 -21.64
CA ARG A 851 -56.80 26.00 -21.60
C ARG A 851 -58.01 25.89 -22.55
N SER A 852 -57.77 25.46 -23.77
CA SER A 852 -58.86 25.28 -24.77
C SER A 852 -59.88 24.22 -24.31
N ALA A 853 -59.44 23.13 -23.75
CA ALA A 853 -60.27 22.05 -23.18
C ALA A 853 -61.05 22.56 -21.96
N LEU A 854 -60.46 23.35 -21.06
CA LEU A 854 -61.13 23.91 -19.90
C LEU A 854 -62.25 24.86 -20.28
N VAL A 855 -61.99 25.73 -21.25
CA VAL A 855 -63.08 26.67 -21.80
C VAL A 855 -64.20 25.86 -22.42
N ARG A 856 -63.91 24.84 -23.23
CA ARG A 856 -64.94 23.96 -23.83
C ARG A 856 -65.79 23.27 -22.75
N LEU A 857 -65.22 22.91 -21.64
CA LEU A 857 -65.89 22.30 -20.49
C LEU A 857 -66.60 23.31 -19.59
N GLY A 858 -66.66 24.61 -19.97
CA GLY A 858 -67.36 25.69 -19.22
C GLY A 858 -66.60 26.14 -17.96
N GLY A 859 -65.30 25.84 -17.87
CA GLY A 859 -64.43 26.30 -16.80
C GLY A 859 -63.72 27.63 -17.13
N VAL A 860 -63.26 28.36 -16.10
CA VAL A 860 -62.52 29.59 -16.24
C VAL A 860 -61.02 29.27 -16.07
N PRO A 861 -60.14 29.56 -17.06
CA PRO A 861 -58.72 29.36 -16.90
C PRO A 861 -58.14 30.20 -15.75
N PRO A 862 -57.23 29.68 -14.92
CA PRO A 862 -56.55 30.52 -13.96
C PRO A 862 -55.70 31.57 -14.65
N PRO A 863 -55.59 32.80 -14.04
CA PRO A 863 -54.87 33.92 -14.64
C PRO A 863 -53.48 33.70 -15.08
#